data_c148d2b3320388f424be71cd614b3af2
#
_entry.id   c148d2b3320388f424be71cd614b3af2
#
_cell.length_a   1.000
_cell.length_b   1.000
_cell.length_c   1.000
_cell.angle_alpha   90.00
_cell.angle_beta   90.00
_cell.angle_gamma   90.00
#
_symmetry.space_group_name_H-M   'P 1'
#
loop_
_entity.id
_entity.type
_entity.pdbx_description
1 polymer ?
#
loop_
_entity_poly.entity_id
_entity_poly.type
_entity_poly.pdbx_seq_one_letter_code
_entity_poly.pdbx_strand_id
1 'polypeptide(L)'
;LLVVFLLLSVGGAKEKKVGFDGDRAHGYIKDMAADAMLGRKSGQPGGVMGEEYIAAKFKEWGLEPAGDNGSYFQEFTIEHNNIGEGVVFEVITDKARRAFYYGDDWRVQRYSGSGHFTAEIVFVGYGIHAPEQKHDDYAGLDVKDKILLMSSSVSTALEKKLGDAAKIDNRIKTAQERGALGVLVFRLSSPSASSYFRMRIDKQLYNPDFVLLSVEERVTDFIFKELATDFERSSRRPGAGLLPKSFATAVKAFVSVNAIFDEERATRNILAKISGSDPVLKDETIVVGGHMDHLGVSPIGDVMNGANDNASGTAVTMEIGRVMKLNNYRPKRTVIFAAWAAEEQGLLGSEYYVDHPTHPIEKTIVYFNMDMVGHGTRNVRFRGTAYGSKIWDILKEKLPGEILEYTKAEPGGPGGSDHTPFLMKGVSAWALASDGPHLKYHRPRDDADLINPAILKKTGDLVSAAVEILASEPGNFIDPLRQEMFYLKYLNLPNFKMLPLESVIADHGDGEGSHVKLQLSVLEEDEELFEDALRFDTLEKFLSAAEKVKDAKGLSLYTSSRSATTLFGQGKTVVVPGLKGINMFQDDLKWAPVFGRSGFCFVLLDEPHLLFDEEGLSDSGKKVLKAINDGGLFLLIKDFNPEETKALLKKARKPFLMLVKDIPEKSVLESIKRKDSAVGLIWGGEDSAVYVRKLSELKDVLGAQSIVFVNDACLWDKTTKEDLLKVFAEVAKADFDRRELTDIFSGNLMRIMDSARGIQEQ
;
A
#
# COMPACT_ATOMS: atom_id res chain seq x y z
N LEU A 1 -35.62 16.85 76.46
CA LEU A 1 -34.35 16.44 75.84
C LEU A 1 -34.37 16.76 74.35
N LEU A 2 -33.72 17.88 73.97
CA LEU A 2 -33.56 18.31 72.61
C LEU A 2 -32.26 17.65 72.05
N VAL A 3 -32.35 16.76 71.09
CA VAL A 3 -31.19 16.23 70.43
C VAL A 3 -30.95 17.07 69.18
N VAL A 4 -29.89 17.86 69.18
CA VAL A 4 -29.41 18.66 68.02
C VAL A 4 -28.53 17.75 67.17
N PHE A 5 -28.98 17.38 65.96
CA PHE A 5 -28.15 16.77 64.95
C PHE A 5 -27.30 17.85 64.28
N LEU A 6 -26.01 17.89 64.61
CA LEU A 6 -25.02 18.62 63.80
C LEU A 6 -24.76 17.87 62.51
N LEU A 7 -25.35 18.32 61.42
CA LEU A 7 -24.92 17.95 60.07
C LEU A 7 -23.58 18.64 59.76
N LEU A 8 -22.48 17.93 59.98
CA LEU A 8 -21.18 18.28 59.40
C LEU A 8 -21.26 18.12 57.89
N SER A 9 -21.45 19.19 57.15
CA SER A 9 -21.19 19.24 55.72
C SER A 9 -19.68 19.11 55.51
N VAL A 10 -19.21 17.89 55.24
CA VAL A 10 -17.88 17.66 54.69
C VAL A 10 -17.92 18.23 53.28
N GLY A 11 -17.47 19.47 53.13
CA GLY A 11 -17.14 20.04 51.83
C GLY A 11 -16.04 19.16 51.18
N GLY A 12 -16.45 18.27 50.30
CA GLY A 12 -15.51 17.47 49.53
C GLY A 12 -14.62 18.42 48.72
N ALA A 13 -13.39 18.59 49.13
CA ALA A 13 -12.36 19.16 48.28
C ALA A 13 -12.39 18.33 47.00
N LYS A 14 -12.68 18.96 45.86
CA LYS A 14 -12.53 18.27 44.54
C LYS A 14 -11.11 17.74 44.47
N GLU A 15 -10.94 16.43 44.56
CA GLU A 15 -9.63 15.80 44.34
C GLU A 15 -9.08 16.33 43.02
N LYS A 16 -7.88 16.88 43.08
CA LYS A 16 -7.21 17.42 41.90
C LYS A 16 -6.94 16.26 40.94
N LYS A 17 -7.57 16.27 39.75
CA LYS A 17 -7.32 15.24 38.75
C LYS A 17 -5.82 15.13 38.46
N VAL A 18 -5.31 13.92 38.42
CA VAL A 18 -3.95 13.60 37.99
C VAL A 18 -3.89 13.76 36.46
N GLY A 19 -2.97 14.59 35.98
CA GLY A 19 -2.72 14.74 34.55
C GLY A 19 -1.70 13.75 34.05
N PHE A 20 -1.55 13.66 32.74
CA PHE A 20 -0.48 12.88 32.10
C PHE A 20 0.90 13.44 32.51
N ASP A 21 1.82 12.54 32.89
CA ASP A 21 3.15 12.87 33.35
C ASP A 21 4.21 12.36 32.37
N GLY A 22 4.81 13.29 31.60
CA GLY A 22 5.83 12.97 30.60
C GLY A 22 7.13 12.43 31.20
N ASP A 23 7.52 12.90 32.40
CA ASP A 23 8.71 12.40 33.09
C ASP A 23 8.50 10.96 33.58
N ARG A 24 7.29 10.63 34.01
CA ARG A 24 6.93 9.26 34.40
C ARG A 24 6.93 8.33 33.20
N ALA A 25 6.32 8.75 32.08
CA ALA A 25 6.38 7.99 30.81
C ALA A 25 7.82 7.77 30.37
N HIS A 26 8.67 8.79 30.50
CA HIS A 26 10.11 8.65 30.26
C HIS A 26 10.78 7.64 31.21
N GLY A 27 10.32 7.54 32.45
CA GLY A 27 10.77 6.50 33.38
C GLY A 27 10.50 5.08 32.85
N TYR A 28 9.32 4.82 32.31
CA TYR A 28 9.01 3.52 31.69
C TYR A 28 9.85 3.26 30.45
N ILE A 29 10.16 4.29 29.66
CA ILE A 29 11.08 4.16 28.52
C ILE A 29 12.48 3.76 29.01
N LYS A 30 13.00 4.36 30.08
CA LYS A 30 14.30 3.99 30.66
C LYS A 30 14.33 2.53 31.11
N ASP A 31 13.24 2.04 31.69
CA ASP A 31 13.14 0.63 32.07
C ASP A 31 13.13 -0.29 30.85
N MET A 32 12.26 -0.01 29.86
CA MET A 32 12.08 -0.84 28.67
C MET A 32 13.27 -0.77 27.69
N ALA A 33 13.89 0.39 27.53
CA ALA A 33 15.02 0.60 26.63
C ALA A 33 16.40 0.43 27.31
N ALA A 34 16.44 -0.19 28.49
CA ALA A 34 17.70 -0.57 29.11
C ALA A 34 18.35 -1.77 28.38
N ASP A 35 19.67 -1.83 28.33
CA ASP A 35 20.42 -2.96 27.73
C ASP A 35 19.99 -4.31 28.33
N ALA A 36 19.62 -4.33 29.61
CA ALA A 36 19.13 -5.52 30.31
C ALA A 36 17.84 -6.09 29.70
N MET A 37 17.07 -5.30 28.94
CA MET A 37 15.88 -5.73 28.22
C MET A 37 16.21 -6.34 26.84
N LEU A 38 17.50 -6.46 26.49
CA LEU A 38 17.97 -7.13 25.28
C LEU A 38 17.25 -6.70 23.99
N GLY A 39 16.84 -5.43 23.91
CA GLY A 39 16.17 -4.85 22.74
C GLY A 39 14.81 -5.48 22.39
N ARG A 40 14.15 -6.14 23.29
CA ARG A 40 12.73 -6.58 23.31
C ARG A 40 12.23 -7.29 22.05
N LYS A 41 13.07 -7.99 21.32
CA LYS A 41 12.63 -8.69 20.10
C LYS A 41 11.64 -9.80 20.43
N SER A 42 10.47 -9.78 19.76
CA SER A 42 9.44 -10.80 19.91
C SER A 42 9.95 -12.20 19.60
N GLY A 43 9.51 -13.18 20.40
CA GLY A 43 9.99 -14.56 20.32
C GLY A 43 11.38 -14.79 20.92
N GLN A 44 12.03 -13.77 21.52
CA GLN A 44 13.31 -13.87 22.24
C GLN A 44 13.16 -13.50 23.72
N PRO A 45 14.18 -13.80 24.56
CA PRO A 45 14.11 -13.47 26.00
C PRO A 45 13.80 -12.02 26.30
N GLY A 46 14.35 -11.07 25.54
CA GLY A 46 14.05 -9.64 25.69
C GLY A 46 12.60 -9.29 25.42
N GLY A 47 11.97 -9.94 24.41
CA GLY A 47 10.52 -9.80 24.14
C GLY A 47 9.68 -10.24 25.34
N VAL A 48 9.98 -11.43 25.89
CA VAL A 48 9.29 -11.95 27.08
C VAL A 48 9.46 -11.01 28.29
N MET A 49 10.65 -10.44 28.51
CA MET A 49 10.88 -9.46 29.57
C MET A 49 10.00 -8.22 29.41
N GLY A 50 9.89 -7.70 28.18
CA GLY A 50 9.01 -6.57 27.87
C GLY A 50 7.53 -6.88 28.10
N GLU A 51 7.08 -8.04 27.64
CA GLU A 51 5.71 -8.55 27.86
C GLU A 51 5.37 -8.62 29.34
N GLU A 52 6.21 -9.25 30.16
CA GLU A 52 5.99 -9.40 31.59
C GLU A 52 6.05 -8.06 32.34
N TYR A 53 6.97 -7.16 31.95
CA TYR A 53 7.07 -5.82 32.54
C TYR A 53 5.76 -5.03 32.36
N ILE A 54 5.22 -4.98 31.15
CA ILE A 54 4.02 -4.22 30.84
C ILE A 54 2.79 -4.83 31.55
N ALA A 55 2.63 -6.15 31.48
CA ALA A 55 1.55 -6.87 32.14
C ALA A 55 1.57 -6.65 33.66
N ALA A 56 2.77 -6.70 34.28
CA ALA A 56 2.93 -6.42 35.72
C ALA A 56 2.52 -4.99 36.07
N LYS A 57 2.86 -3.99 35.25
CA LYS A 57 2.44 -2.59 35.45
C LYS A 57 0.94 -2.40 35.33
N PHE A 58 0.29 -2.98 34.33
CA PHE A 58 -1.16 -2.95 34.21
C PHE A 58 -1.85 -3.56 35.42
N LYS A 59 -1.34 -4.69 35.90
CA LYS A 59 -1.83 -5.35 37.10
C LYS A 59 -1.61 -4.51 38.37
N GLU A 60 -0.42 -3.92 38.53
CA GLU A 60 -0.06 -3.03 39.66
C GLU A 60 -1.05 -1.88 39.76
N TRP A 61 -1.44 -1.27 38.65
CA TRP A 61 -2.39 -0.15 38.63
C TRP A 61 -3.86 -0.58 38.72
N GLY A 62 -4.14 -1.88 38.69
CA GLY A 62 -5.47 -2.43 38.77
C GLY A 62 -6.33 -2.22 37.54
N LEU A 63 -5.71 -2.11 36.35
CA LEU A 63 -6.43 -2.21 35.09
C LEU A 63 -7.00 -3.63 34.94
N GLU A 64 -8.13 -3.76 34.25
CA GLU A 64 -8.73 -5.06 34.03
C GLU A 64 -7.98 -5.82 32.91
N PRO A 65 -7.77 -7.13 33.04
CA PRO A 65 -7.20 -7.91 31.94
C PRO A 65 -8.14 -7.94 30.73
N ALA A 66 -7.57 -7.89 29.52
CA ALA A 66 -8.32 -7.90 28.26
C ALA A 66 -7.78 -8.92 27.22
N GLY A 67 -6.82 -9.75 27.61
CA GLY A 67 -6.29 -10.85 26.80
C GLY A 67 -7.09 -12.15 26.90
N ASP A 68 -6.47 -13.24 26.48
CA ASP A 68 -7.08 -14.56 26.43
C ASP A 68 -7.40 -15.09 27.83
N ASN A 69 -8.53 -15.76 27.97
CA ASN A 69 -8.96 -16.44 29.23
C ASN A 69 -8.92 -15.54 30.48
N GLY A 70 -9.15 -14.23 30.32
CA GLY A 70 -9.13 -13.27 31.42
C GLY A 70 -7.72 -12.94 31.92
N SER A 71 -6.70 -13.17 31.12
CA SER A 71 -5.32 -12.74 31.36
C SER A 71 -5.01 -11.38 30.70
N TYR A 72 -3.81 -10.87 30.89
CA TYR A 72 -3.32 -9.70 30.12
C TYR A 72 -2.68 -10.11 28.79
N PHE A 73 -2.54 -11.40 28.51
CA PHE A 73 -1.82 -11.94 27.38
C PHE A 73 -2.76 -12.44 26.30
N GLN A 74 -2.46 -12.12 25.05
CA GLN A 74 -3.04 -12.76 23.89
C GLN A 74 -1.90 -13.51 23.18
N GLU A 75 -1.95 -14.84 23.23
CA GLU A 75 -0.85 -15.72 22.78
C GLU A 75 -0.97 -16.06 21.29
N PHE A 76 0.16 -16.00 20.58
CA PHE A 76 0.24 -16.44 19.19
C PHE A 76 1.65 -16.88 18.82
N THR A 77 1.82 -17.48 17.65
CA THR A 77 3.12 -17.91 17.14
C THR A 77 3.54 -17.06 15.94
N ILE A 78 4.83 -16.89 15.78
CA ILE A 78 5.45 -16.17 14.68
C ILE A 78 6.55 -17.00 14.06
N GLU A 79 6.78 -16.81 12.78
CA GLU A 79 7.99 -17.28 12.12
C GLU A 79 9.18 -16.41 12.55
N HIS A 80 10.23 -17.04 12.99
CA HIS A 80 11.39 -16.35 13.52
C HIS A 80 12.67 -16.84 12.86
N ASN A 81 13.45 -15.93 12.29
CA ASN A 81 14.80 -16.21 11.83
C ASN A 81 15.79 -15.63 12.86
N ASN A 82 16.41 -16.50 13.61
CA ASN A 82 17.43 -16.13 14.60
C ASN A 82 18.81 -16.14 13.94
N ILE A 83 19.47 -14.99 13.96
CA ILE A 83 20.84 -14.86 13.46
C ILE A 83 21.78 -14.94 14.66
N GLY A 84 22.60 -15.99 14.71
CA GLY A 84 23.58 -16.20 15.76
C GLY A 84 24.73 -15.21 15.70
N GLU A 85 25.53 -15.19 16.76
CA GLU A 85 26.72 -14.34 16.86
C GLU A 85 27.82 -14.75 15.86
N GLY A 86 28.79 -13.85 15.67
CA GLY A 86 29.97 -14.12 14.87
C GLY A 86 29.74 -14.04 13.36
N VAL A 87 28.74 -13.28 12.92
CA VAL A 87 28.54 -13.02 11.49
C VAL A 87 29.68 -12.19 10.91
N VAL A 88 30.16 -12.61 9.73
CA VAL A 88 31.27 -11.94 9.03
C VAL A 88 30.93 -11.84 7.55
N PHE A 89 31.19 -10.67 6.99
CA PHE A 89 31.19 -10.45 5.57
C PHE A 89 32.39 -9.63 5.14
N GLU A 90 33.21 -10.22 4.27
CA GLU A 90 34.42 -9.58 3.74
C GLU A 90 34.43 -9.71 2.21
N VAL A 91 34.94 -8.70 1.55
CA VAL A 91 35.26 -8.74 0.13
C VAL A 91 36.78 -8.85 -0.05
N ILE A 92 37.17 -9.78 -0.91
CA ILE A 92 38.56 -10.16 -1.14
C ILE A 92 38.88 -9.95 -2.62
N THR A 93 39.84 -9.07 -2.87
CA THR A 93 40.40 -8.82 -4.20
C THR A 93 41.85 -9.33 -4.24
N ASP A 94 42.49 -9.27 -5.38
CA ASP A 94 43.94 -9.54 -5.51
C ASP A 94 44.84 -8.55 -4.73
N LYS A 95 44.29 -7.34 -4.41
CA LYS A 95 45.05 -6.25 -3.74
C LYS A 95 44.67 -6.04 -2.30
N ALA A 96 43.44 -6.42 -1.88
CA ALA A 96 42.91 -6.08 -0.57
C ALA A 96 41.90 -7.10 -0.06
N ARG A 97 41.81 -7.21 1.27
CA ARG A 97 40.74 -7.89 2.01
C ARG A 97 40.08 -6.85 2.90
N ARG A 98 38.77 -6.65 2.76
CA ARG A 98 38.03 -5.66 3.51
C ARG A 98 36.82 -6.26 4.20
N ALA A 99 36.77 -6.14 5.51
CA ALA A 99 35.61 -6.46 6.31
C ALA A 99 34.61 -5.30 6.27
N PHE A 100 33.33 -5.64 6.26
CA PHE A 100 32.21 -4.70 6.25
C PHE A 100 31.39 -4.85 7.53
N TYR A 101 30.85 -3.73 8.02
CA TYR A 101 30.18 -3.68 9.31
C TYR A 101 28.71 -4.13 9.17
N TYR A 102 28.32 -5.10 10.03
CA TYR A 102 26.93 -5.56 10.09
C TYR A 102 25.99 -4.42 10.53
N GLY A 103 24.86 -4.29 9.88
CA GLY A 103 23.90 -3.25 10.20
C GLY A 103 24.08 -1.96 9.39
N ASP A 104 25.32 -1.56 9.09
CA ASP A 104 25.61 -0.37 8.31
C ASP A 104 25.93 -0.66 6.84
N ASP A 105 26.67 -1.73 6.58
CA ASP A 105 27.12 -2.08 5.24
C ASP A 105 26.38 -3.29 4.65
N TRP A 106 25.89 -4.18 5.52
CA TRP A 106 25.20 -5.40 5.11
C TRP A 106 24.31 -5.96 6.21
N ARG A 107 23.35 -6.80 5.83
CA ARG A 107 22.43 -7.48 6.74
C ARG A 107 22.02 -8.84 6.22
N VAL A 108 21.75 -9.78 7.12
CA VAL A 108 21.08 -11.04 6.81
C VAL A 108 19.59 -10.77 6.63
N GLN A 109 19.02 -11.29 5.57
CA GLN A 109 17.60 -11.14 5.26
C GLN A 109 16.75 -12.26 5.87
N ARG A 110 15.44 -12.00 6.03
CA ARG A 110 14.48 -13.02 6.45
C ARG A 110 14.54 -14.22 5.50
N TYR A 111 14.42 -15.41 6.03
CA TYR A 111 14.55 -16.70 5.31
C TYR A 111 15.95 -16.97 4.73
N SER A 112 16.97 -16.26 5.18
CA SER A 112 18.34 -16.69 4.92
C SER A 112 18.65 -18.00 5.64
N GLY A 113 19.32 -18.91 4.95
CA GLY A 113 20.00 -20.04 5.60
C GLY A 113 21.37 -19.64 6.14
N SER A 114 22.10 -20.63 6.61
CA SER A 114 23.47 -20.52 7.11
C SER A 114 24.51 -20.69 6.01
N GLY A 115 25.72 -20.19 6.25
CA GLY A 115 26.84 -20.39 5.33
C GLY A 115 28.16 -20.00 5.97
N HIS A 116 29.20 -20.79 5.69
CA HIS A 116 30.60 -20.48 6.07
C HIS A 116 31.50 -20.85 4.92
N PHE A 117 31.76 -19.89 4.03
CA PHE A 117 32.49 -20.15 2.78
C PHE A 117 33.22 -18.93 2.25
N THR A 118 34.19 -19.19 1.36
CA THR A 118 34.76 -18.17 0.47
C THR A 118 34.42 -18.53 -0.96
N ALA A 119 33.72 -17.65 -1.67
CA ALA A 119 33.28 -17.88 -3.04
C ALA A 119 33.48 -16.64 -3.92
N GLU A 120 33.59 -16.86 -5.22
CA GLU A 120 33.64 -15.77 -6.20
C GLU A 120 32.27 -15.06 -6.24
N ILE A 121 32.32 -13.74 -6.39
CA ILE A 121 31.13 -12.92 -6.66
C ILE A 121 30.87 -12.90 -8.16
N VAL A 122 29.67 -13.25 -8.58
CA VAL A 122 29.23 -13.09 -9.97
C VAL A 122 28.13 -12.03 -10.00
N PHE A 123 28.36 -10.98 -10.78
CA PHE A 123 27.33 -9.98 -11.00
C PHE A 123 26.34 -10.47 -12.06
N VAL A 124 25.09 -10.62 -11.67
CA VAL A 124 23.99 -11.14 -12.52
C VAL A 124 22.92 -10.09 -12.82
N GLY A 125 23.28 -8.80 -12.85
CA GLY A 125 22.34 -7.75 -13.18
C GLY A 125 21.12 -7.74 -12.28
N TYR A 126 19.97 -8.08 -12.82
CA TYR A 126 18.72 -8.27 -12.07
C TYR A 126 18.54 -9.72 -11.56
N GLY A 127 19.32 -10.68 -12.05
CA GLY A 127 19.15 -12.11 -11.76
C GLY A 127 17.93 -12.73 -12.42
N ILE A 128 17.52 -12.24 -13.57
CA ILE A 128 16.33 -12.69 -14.29
C ILE A 128 16.70 -13.74 -15.35
N HIS A 129 15.96 -14.85 -15.37
CA HIS A 129 16.05 -15.87 -16.43
C HIS A 129 14.70 -16.02 -17.14
N ALA A 130 14.60 -15.45 -18.34
CA ALA A 130 13.41 -15.45 -19.16
C ALA A 130 13.81 -15.57 -20.66
N PRO A 131 14.42 -16.68 -21.09
CA PRO A 131 14.99 -16.84 -22.44
C PRO A 131 13.95 -16.74 -23.55
N GLU A 132 12.70 -17.15 -23.29
CA GLU A 132 11.59 -17.02 -24.24
C GLU A 132 11.26 -15.56 -24.56
N GLN A 133 11.48 -14.65 -23.58
CA GLN A 133 11.32 -13.20 -23.74
C GLN A 133 12.64 -12.51 -24.12
N LYS A 134 13.66 -13.29 -24.54
CA LYS A 134 14.99 -12.82 -24.93
C LYS A 134 15.70 -12.04 -23.81
N HIS A 135 15.54 -12.49 -22.57
CA HIS A 135 16.24 -11.94 -21.41
C HIS A 135 16.81 -13.09 -20.57
N ASP A 136 18.13 -13.11 -20.40
CA ASP A 136 18.83 -14.08 -19.57
C ASP A 136 20.09 -13.46 -18.98
N ASP A 137 19.99 -13.07 -17.70
CA ASP A 137 21.10 -12.49 -16.95
C ASP A 137 22.18 -13.52 -16.59
N TYR A 138 21.91 -14.81 -16.83
CA TYR A 138 22.83 -15.90 -16.55
C TYR A 138 23.56 -16.43 -17.79
N ALA A 139 23.27 -15.87 -18.96
CA ALA A 139 23.80 -16.39 -20.22
C ALA A 139 25.33 -16.40 -20.26
N GLY A 140 25.91 -17.58 -20.42
CA GLY A 140 27.36 -17.78 -20.51
C GLY A 140 28.12 -17.69 -19.17
N LEU A 141 27.42 -17.62 -18.01
CA LEU A 141 28.02 -17.56 -16.69
C LEU A 141 27.93 -18.91 -15.98
N ASP A 142 29.03 -19.31 -15.34
CA ASP A 142 29.04 -20.36 -14.32
C ASP A 142 28.75 -19.72 -12.97
N VAL A 143 27.61 -20.08 -12.38
CA VAL A 143 27.15 -19.54 -11.08
C VAL A 143 27.09 -20.60 -9.98
N LYS A 144 27.40 -21.86 -10.32
CA LYS A 144 27.44 -22.95 -9.34
C LYS A 144 28.56 -22.71 -8.35
N ASP A 145 28.27 -22.93 -7.08
CA ASP A 145 29.18 -22.73 -5.95
C ASP A 145 29.74 -21.27 -5.86
N LYS A 146 29.01 -20.30 -6.40
CA LYS A 146 29.32 -18.87 -6.35
C LYS A 146 28.30 -18.10 -5.49
N ILE A 147 28.63 -16.86 -5.16
CA ILE A 147 27.68 -15.92 -4.57
C ILE A 147 27.30 -14.87 -5.60
N LEU A 148 26.00 -14.60 -5.74
CA LEU A 148 25.51 -13.73 -6.81
C LEU A 148 25.29 -12.32 -6.28
N LEU A 149 25.69 -11.31 -7.02
CA LEU A 149 25.38 -9.90 -6.76
C LEU A 149 24.29 -9.46 -7.74
N MET A 150 23.12 -9.06 -7.19
CA MET A 150 21.98 -8.63 -8.01
C MET A 150 21.29 -7.39 -7.47
N SER A 151 20.67 -6.61 -8.35
CA SER A 151 19.83 -5.47 -7.96
C SER A 151 18.51 -5.94 -7.36
N SER A 152 18.06 -5.31 -6.26
CA SER A 152 16.71 -5.53 -5.71
C SER A 152 15.63 -4.99 -6.64
N SER A 153 15.87 -3.85 -7.27
CA SER A 153 14.90 -3.12 -8.07
C SER A 153 15.03 -3.48 -9.54
N VAL A 154 13.92 -3.76 -10.17
CA VAL A 154 13.75 -3.92 -11.62
C VAL A 154 12.97 -2.71 -12.11
N SER A 155 13.25 -2.23 -13.33
CA SER A 155 12.47 -1.13 -13.88
C SER A 155 11.03 -1.57 -14.18
N THR A 156 10.07 -0.68 -14.02
CA THR A 156 8.65 -0.99 -14.30
C THR A 156 8.43 -1.51 -15.73
N ALA A 157 9.19 -0.99 -16.69
CA ALA A 157 9.12 -1.46 -18.09
C ALA A 157 9.60 -2.92 -18.22
N LEU A 158 10.67 -3.28 -17.51
CA LEU A 158 11.21 -4.63 -17.53
C LEU A 158 10.32 -5.61 -16.73
N GLU A 159 9.76 -5.18 -15.61
CA GLU A 159 8.76 -5.94 -14.84
C GLU A 159 7.53 -6.26 -15.70
N LYS A 160 6.97 -5.25 -16.38
CA LYS A 160 5.84 -5.45 -17.30
C LYS A 160 6.19 -6.42 -18.44
N LYS A 161 7.41 -6.33 -19.00
CA LYS A 161 7.85 -7.19 -20.10
C LYS A 161 8.04 -8.65 -19.68
N LEU A 162 8.62 -8.87 -18.50
CA LEU A 162 9.08 -10.19 -18.04
C LEU A 162 8.15 -10.85 -17.04
N GLY A 163 7.16 -10.11 -16.52
CA GLY A 163 6.13 -10.62 -15.60
C GLY A 163 6.73 -11.30 -14.37
N ASP A 164 6.29 -12.53 -14.11
CA ASP A 164 6.69 -13.29 -12.92
C ASP A 164 8.20 -13.55 -12.85
N ALA A 165 8.90 -13.66 -13.96
CA ALA A 165 10.35 -13.84 -13.96
C ALA A 165 11.10 -12.67 -13.32
N ALA A 166 10.51 -11.46 -13.30
CA ALA A 166 11.07 -10.26 -12.66
C ALA A 166 10.81 -10.18 -11.15
N LYS A 167 9.88 -10.97 -10.62
CA LYS A 167 9.59 -11.00 -9.16
C LYS A 167 10.81 -11.49 -8.39
N ILE A 168 11.09 -10.88 -7.24
CA ILE A 168 12.26 -11.21 -6.42
C ILE A 168 12.31 -12.70 -6.04
N ASP A 169 11.15 -13.28 -5.75
CA ASP A 169 11.04 -14.70 -5.40
C ASP A 169 11.55 -15.62 -6.51
N ASN A 170 11.11 -15.39 -7.74
CA ASN A 170 11.53 -16.19 -8.88
C ASN A 170 13.01 -15.99 -9.21
N ARG A 171 13.55 -14.81 -8.98
CA ARG A 171 15.00 -14.54 -9.16
C ARG A 171 15.85 -15.25 -8.13
N ILE A 172 15.41 -15.29 -6.86
CA ILE A 172 16.07 -16.05 -5.78
C ILE A 172 15.97 -17.55 -6.07
N LYS A 173 14.78 -18.04 -6.43
CA LYS A 173 14.56 -19.43 -6.83
C LYS A 173 15.49 -19.84 -7.96
N THR A 174 15.62 -19.01 -8.99
CA THR A 174 16.54 -19.25 -10.11
C THR A 174 17.99 -19.37 -9.65
N ALA A 175 18.43 -18.53 -8.72
CA ALA A 175 19.78 -18.61 -8.14
C ALA A 175 20.01 -19.92 -7.39
N GLN A 176 19.03 -20.37 -6.59
CA GLN A 176 19.07 -21.64 -5.87
C GLN A 176 19.11 -22.84 -6.82
N GLU A 177 18.24 -22.87 -7.81
CA GLU A 177 18.17 -23.95 -8.81
C GLU A 177 19.46 -24.08 -9.65
N ARG A 178 20.20 -22.97 -9.81
CA ARG A 178 21.49 -22.95 -10.50
C ARG A 178 22.69 -23.29 -9.58
N GLY A 179 22.42 -23.64 -8.31
CA GLY A 179 23.43 -24.06 -7.36
C GLY A 179 24.33 -22.95 -6.81
N ALA A 180 23.85 -21.70 -6.81
CA ALA A 180 24.55 -20.63 -6.10
C ALA A 180 24.53 -20.86 -4.58
N LEU A 181 25.56 -20.42 -3.87
CA LEU A 181 25.66 -20.50 -2.41
C LEU A 181 24.83 -19.42 -1.69
N GLY A 182 24.48 -18.37 -2.41
CA GLY A 182 23.67 -17.28 -1.89
C GLY A 182 23.62 -16.07 -2.82
N VAL A 183 22.89 -15.05 -2.37
CA VAL A 183 22.77 -13.78 -3.08
C VAL A 183 23.11 -12.60 -2.19
N LEU A 184 23.81 -11.62 -2.77
CA LEU A 184 24.01 -10.27 -2.25
C LEU A 184 23.05 -9.35 -3.04
N VAL A 185 22.05 -8.83 -2.37
CA VAL A 185 21.05 -7.97 -3.00
C VAL A 185 21.35 -6.52 -2.66
N PHE A 186 21.51 -5.67 -3.66
CA PHE A 186 21.74 -4.24 -3.47
C PHE A 186 20.60 -3.41 -4.05
N ARG A 187 20.44 -2.18 -3.53
CA ARG A 187 19.45 -1.21 -4.02
C ARG A 187 20.15 -0.13 -4.82
N LEU A 188 19.64 0.18 -6.01
CA LEU A 188 19.97 1.41 -6.73
C LEU A 188 19.10 2.53 -6.15
N SER A 189 19.52 3.18 -5.08
CA SER A 189 18.73 4.23 -4.45
C SER A 189 19.45 5.57 -4.40
N SER A 190 18.65 6.64 -4.35
CA SER A 190 19.10 7.99 -4.06
C SER A 190 19.82 8.06 -2.69
N PRO A 191 20.87 8.88 -2.53
CA PRO A 191 21.71 8.93 -1.32
C PRO A 191 21.00 9.31 -0.01
N SER A 192 19.71 9.67 -0.05
CA SER A 192 18.97 10.16 1.12
C SER A 192 18.23 9.11 1.93
N ALA A 193 18.23 7.83 1.53
CA ALA A 193 17.46 6.81 2.21
C ALA A 193 18.39 5.79 2.91
N SER A 194 18.83 6.11 4.12
CA SER A 194 19.31 5.11 5.08
C SER A 194 18.13 4.28 5.62
N SER A 195 17.33 3.72 4.74
CA SER A 195 16.22 2.88 5.16
C SER A 195 16.70 1.44 5.24
N TYR A 196 16.49 0.83 6.40
CA TYR A 196 16.56 -0.60 6.60
C TYR A 196 15.86 -1.32 5.45
N PHE A 197 16.66 -1.95 4.57
CA PHE A 197 16.10 -2.67 3.43
C PHE A 197 15.73 -4.09 3.84
N ARG A 198 14.42 -4.36 3.93
CA ARG A 198 13.89 -5.70 4.17
C ARG A 198 13.27 -6.21 2.87
N MET A 199 13.76 -7.36 2.40
CA MET A 199 13.13 -8.05 1.28
C MET A 199 11.88 -8.79 1.77
N ARG A 200 10.77 -8.63 1.04
CA ARG A 200 9.60 -9.49 1.21
C ARG A 200 9.77 -10.69 0.30
N ILE A 201 10.01 -11.83 0.89
CA ILE A 201 10.31 -13.09 0.21
C ILE A 201 9.35 -14.14 0.75
N ASP A 202 8.87 -15.03 -0.12
CA ASP A 202 8.04 -16.16 0.26
C ASP A 202 8.85 -17.15 1.11
N LYS A 203 8.29 -17.64 2.22
CA LYS A 203 8.93 -18.63 3.10
C LYS A 203 9.26 -19.94 2.40
N GLN A 204 8.53 -20.30 1.35
CA GLN A 204 8.79 -21.50 0.54
C GLN A 204 10.18 -21.47 -0.11
N LEU A 205 10.83 -20.31 -0.16
CA LEU A 205 12.21 -20.17 -0.64
C LEU A 205 13.27 -20.37 0.45
N TYR A 206 12.83 -20.61 1.69
CA TYR A 206 13.79 -20.94 2.76
C TYR A 206 14.58 -22.20 2.39
N ASN A 207 15.90 -22.04 2.37
CA ASN A 207 16.85 -23.12 2.18
C ASN A 207 17.93 -22.96 3.23
N PRO A 208 18.14 -23.95 4.12
CA PRO A 208 19.09 -23.85 5.24
C PRO A 208 20.54 -23.60 4.82
N ASP A 209 20.90 -23.98 3.58
CA ASP A 209 22.25 -23.87 3.03
C ASP A 209 22.40 -22.71 2.02
N PHE A 210 21.42 -21.80 1.93
CA PHE A 210 21.44 -20.69 0.98
C PHE A 210 21.39 -19.33 1.68
N VAL A 211 22.42 -18.51 1.51
CA VAL A 211 22.57 -17.24 2.22
C VAL A 211 21.91 -16.09 1.46
N LEU A 212 21.06 -15.33 2.16
CA LEU A 212 20.39 -14.14 1.64
C LEU A 212 20.90 -12.90 2.39
N LEU A 213 21.66 -12.04 1.71
CA LEU A 213 22.20 -10.81 2.28
C LEU A 213 21.72 -9.59 1.49
N SER A 214 21.45 -8.51 2.18
CA SER A 214 21.44 -7.18 1.56
C SER A 214 22.78 -6.50 1.79
N VAL A 215 23.23 -5.75 0.80
CA VAL A 215 24.48 -4.97 0.85
C VAL A 215 24.22 -3.53 0.43
N GLU A 216 24.87 -2.59 1.13
CA GLU A 216 24.77 -1.16 0.88
C GLU A 216 25.78 -0.68 -0.18
N GLU A 217 25.60 0.56 -0.64
CA GLU A 217 26.41 1.18 -1.70
C GLU A 217 27.93 1.09 -1.45
N ARG A 218 28.36 1.21 -0.20
CA ARG A 218 29.79 1.09 0.15
C ARG A 218 30.41 -0.27 -0.20
N VAL A 219 29.63 -1.33 -0.17
CA VAL A 219 30.08 -2.69 -0.56
C VAL A 219 30.17 -2.79 -2.08
N THR A 220 29.12 -2.35 -2.78
CA THR A 220 29.11 -2.39 -4.25
C THR A 220 30.18 -1.46 -4.84
N ASP A 221 30.36 -0.28 -4.28
CA ASP A 221 31.44 0.64 -4.69
C ASP A 221 32.82 0.01 -4.56
N PHE A 222 33.08 -0.71 -3.44
CA PHE A 222 34.35 -1.40 -3.26
C PHE A 222 34.54 -2.50 -4.30
N ILE A 223 33.52 -3.32 -4.58
CA ILE A 223 33.56 -4.39 -5.59
C ILE A 223 33.82 -3.81 -7.00
N PHE A 224 33.06 -2.79 -7.40
CA PHE A 224 33.11 -2.25 -8.75
C PHE A 224 34.31 -1.32 -8.99
N LYS A 225 34.82 -0.63 -7.97
CA LYS A 225 36.01 0.22 -8.07
C LYS A 225 37.25 -0.60 -8.45
N GLU A 226 37.39 -1.79 -7.88
CA GLU A 226 38.49 -2.69 -8.19
C GLU A 226 38.42 -3.27 -9.62
N LEU A 227 37.22 -3.32 -10.20
CA LEU A 227 36.98 -3.85 -11.54
C LEU A 227 37.19 -2.82 -12.66
N ALA A 228 37.49 -1.56 -12.31
CA ALA A 228 37.66 -0.45 -13.28
C ALA A 228 36.54 -0.36 -14.31
N THR A 229 35.32 -0.77 -13.93
CA THR A 229 34.14 -0.77 -14.82
C THR A 229 33.44 0.58 -14.79
N ASP A 230 32.82 0.97 -15.91
CA ASP A 230 31.97 2.17 -16.02
C ASP A 230 30.64 2.06 -15.21
N PHE A 231 30.55 1.13 -14.25
CA PHE A 231 29.38 0.92 -13.42
C PHE A 231 28.94 2.20 -12.70
N GLU A 232 29.88 2.99 -12.18
CA GLU A 232 29.58 4.26 -11.50
C GLU A 232 28.89 5.31 -12.40
N ARG A 233 29.19 5.33 -13.70
CA ARG A 233 28.59 6.28 -14.64
C ARG A 233 27.22 5.88 -15.13
N SER A 234 26.97 4.59 -15.29
CA SER A 234 25.70 4.08 -15.80
C SER A 234 24.60 3.92 -14.75
N SER A 235 24.97 3.59 -13.50
CA SER A 235 24.01 3.35 -12.43
C SER A 235 23.53 4.60 -11.70
N ARG A 236 24.32 5.69 -11.69
CA ARG A 236 24.00 6.94 -10.95
C ARG A 236 23.16 7.96 -11.73
N ARG A 237 22.78 7.71 -12.98
CA ARG A 237 21.92 8.64 -13.72
C ARG A 237 20.44 8.29 -13.44
N PRO A 238 19.65 9.21 -12.85
CA PRO A 238 18.20 9.05 -12.79
C PRO A 238 17.66 8.87 -14.22
N GLY A 239 17.04 7.75 -14.51
CA GLY A 239 16.50 7.45 -15.84
C GLY A 239 17.38 6.56 -16.73
N ALA A 240 18.60 6.21 -16.37
CA ALA A 240 19.39 5.21 -17.07
C ALA A 240 18.92 3.79 -16.67
N GLY A 241 17.86 3.32 -17.31
CA GLY A 241 17.12 2.11 -16.94
C GLY A 241 17.78 0.77 -17.22
N LEU A 242 19.08 0.67 -17.47
CA LEU A 242 19.72 -0.60 -17.77
C LEU A 242 20.99 -0.78 -16.93
N LEU A 243 21.02 -1.84 -16.15
CA LEU A 243 22.25 -2.34 -15.53
C LEU A 243 23.22 -2.84 -16.62
N PRO A 244 24.52 -2.83 -16.36
CA PRO A 244 25.49 -3.45 -17.26
C PRO A 244 25.18 -4.94 -17.42
N LYS A 245 25.68 -5.54 -18.51
CA LYS A 245 25.57 -6.99 -18.72
C LYS A 245 26.24 -7.74 -17.56
N SER A 246 25.68 -8.89 -17.24
CA SER A 246 26.21 -9.79 -16.22
C SER A 246 27.64 -10.26 -16.55
N PHE A 247 28.48 -10.44 -15.54
CA PHE A 247 29.88 -10.89 -15.71
C PHE A 247 30.44 -11.52 -14.43
N ALA A 248 31.44 -12.38 -14.58
CA ALA A 248 32.25 -12.88 -13.46
C ALA A 248 33.22 -11.80 -12.99
N THR A 249 33.24 -11.51 -11.68
CA THR A 249 33.98 -10.36 -11.16
C THR A 249 35.45 -10.64 -10.84
N ALA A 250 35.88 -11.90 -10.71
CA ALA A 250 37.16 -12.33 -10.12
C ALA A 250 37.38 -11.87 -8.66
N VAL A 251 36.39 -11.20 -8.07
CA VAL A 251 36.39 -10.79 -6.64
C VAL A 251 35.71 -11.90 -5.83
N LYS A 252 36.20 -12.17 -4.63
CA LYS A 252 35.62 -13.17 -3.73
C LYS A 252 34.98 -12.51 -2.52
N ALA A 253 33.96 -13.16 -1.98
CA ALA A 253 33.42 -12.85 -0.68
C ALA A 253 33.72 -13.99 0.30
N PHE A 254 34.13 -13.64 1.52
CA PHE A 254 34.07 -14.54 2.67
C PHE A 254 32.76 -14.20 3.42
N VAL A 255 31.96 -15.23 3.64
CA VAL A 255 30.65 -15.12 4.33
C VAL A 255 30.65 -16.13 5.49
N SER A 256 30.30 -15.64 6.67
CA SER A 256 29.99 -16.47 7.84
C SER A 256 28.67 -16.01 8.40
N VAL A 257 27.65 -16.84 8.31
CA VAL A 257 26.29 -16.59 8.81
C VAL A 257 25.79 -17.87 9.45
N ASN A 258 25.31 -17.75 10.67
CA ASN A 258 24.58 -18.80 11.38
C ASN A 258 23.14 -18.34 11.57
N ALA A 259 22.22 -18.88 10.75
CA ALA A 259 20.81 -18.53 10.77
C ALA A 259 19.97 -19.77 11.11
N ILE A 260 19.12 -19.66 12.12
CA ILE A 260 18.19 -20.72 12.54
C ILE A 260 16.78 -20.21 12.32
N PHE A 261 16.08 -20.86 11.41
CA PHE A 261 14.67 -20.56 11.15
C PHE A 261 13.79 -21.45 12.03
N ASP A 262 12.86 -20.80 12.75
CA ASP A 262 11.88 -21.43 13.61
C ASP A 262 10.49 -20.99 13.12
N GLU A 263 9.66 -21.95 12.72
CA GLU A 263 8.34 -21.67 12.12
C GLU A 263 7.29 -21.28 13.17
N GLU A 264 7.45 -21.66 14.45
CA GLU A 264 6.45 -21.52 15.48
C GLU A 264 7.01 -20.99 16.79
N ARG A 265 7.50 -19.74 16.78
CA ARG A 265 7.98 -19.09 17.99
C ARG A 265 6.88 -18.36 18.72
N ALA A 266 6.64 -18.73 19.97
CA ALA A 266 5.61 -18.10 20.80
C ALA A 266 5.97 -16.63 21.15
N THR A 267 4.97 -15.75 21.12
CA THR A 267 5.01 -14.37 21.60
C THR A 267 3.60 -13.93 21.99
N ARG A 268 3.44 -12.77 22.61
CA ARG A 268 2.16 -12.33 23.20
C ARG A 268 1.93 -10.83 23.00
N ASN A 269 0.72 -10.46 22.55
CA ASN A 269 0.24 -9.11 22.76
C ASN A 269 -0.17 -8.89 24.23
N ILE A 270 -0.01 -7.69 24.74
CA ILE A 270 -0.42 -7.34 26.11
C ILE A 270 -1.62 -6.41 26.06
N LEU A 271 -2.71 -6.84 26.69
CA LEU A 271 -4.01 -6.16 26.63
C LEU A 271 -4.58 -5.91 28.02
N ALA A 272 -4.93 -4.66 28.30
CA ALA A 272 -5.66 -4.26 29.48
C ALA A 272 -6.84 -3.36 29.11
N LYS A 273 -7.81 -3.17 30.01
CA LYS A 273 -8.96 -2.32 29.74
C LYS A 273 -9.47 -1.57 30.96
N ILE A 274 -10.29 -0.57 30.68
CA ILE A 274 -11.26 0.02 31.58
C ILE A 274 -12.63 -0.22 30.94
N SER A 275 -13.46 -1.03 31.61
CA SER A 275 -14.78 -1.38 31.09
C SER A 275 -15.72 -0.19 31.03
N GLY A 276 -16.52 -0.12 29.96
CA GLY A 276 -17.55 0.89 29.77
C GLY A 276 -18.67 0.79 30.81
N SER A 277 -19.21 1.92 31.20
CA SER A 277 -20.26 2.01 32.24
C SER A 277 -21.67 2.20 31.69
N ASP A 278 -21.82 2.54 30.42
CA ASP A 278 -23.12 2.74 29.79
C ASP A 278 -23.72 1.38 29.36
N PRO A 279 -25.00 1.11 29.63
CA PRO A 279 -25.62 -0.19 29.28
C PRO A 279 -25.59 -0.54 27.79
N VAL A 280 -25.57 0.45 26.91
CA VAL A 280 -25.61 0.30 25.45
C VAL A 280 -24.21 0.43 24.85
N LEU A 281 -23.46 1.49 25.26
CA LEU A 281 -22.19 1.84 24.64
C LEU A 281 -20.98 1.04 25.18
N LYS A 282 -21.12 0.34 26.29
CA LYS A 282 -20.01 -0.44 26.90
C LYS A 282 -19.40 -1.51 26.02
N ASP A 283 -20.18 -1.99 25.04
CA ASP A 283 -19.73 -2.99 24.08
C ASP A 283 -18.96 -2.37 22.90
N GLU A 284 -19.02 -1.04 22.73
CA GLU A 284 -18.17 -0.32 21.79
C GLU A 284 -16.79 -0.06 22.41
N THR A 285 -15.73 -0.17 21.62
CA THR A 285 -14.36 -0.06 22.11
C THR A 285 -13.57 1.07 21.45
N ILE A 286 -12.71 1.69 22.25
CA ILE A 286 -11.64 2.58 21.81
C ILE A 286 -10.33 1.86 22.14
N VAL A 287 -9.45 1.68 21.15
CA VAL A 287 -8.14 1.07 21.37
C VAL A 287 -7.07 2.17 21.41
N VAL A 288 -6.17 2.09 22.37
CA VAL A 288 -5.00 2.96 22.53
C VAL A 288 -3.80 2.06 22.62
N GLY A 289 -2.78 2.23 21.77
CA GLY A 289 -1.66 1.31 21.78
C GLY A 289 -0.45 1.75 20.95
N GLY A 290 0.54 0.89 20.97
CA GLY A 290 1.75 0.92 20.17
C GLY A 290 2.50 -0.39 20.33
N HIS A 291 3.48 -0.67 19.49
CA HIS A 291 4.24 -1.91 19.64
C HIS A 291 5.31 -1.78 20.76
N MET A 292 5.55 -2.89 21.43
CA MET A 292 6.51 -2.97 22.53
C MET A 292 7.84 -3.62 22.13
N ASP A 293 7.85 -4.35 21.04
CA ASP A 293 9.04 -5.02 20.53
C ASP A 293 9.97 -4.06 19.81
N HIS A 294 11.23 -4.49 19.65
CA HIS A 294 12.20 -3.87 18.78
C HIS A 294 13.15 -4.95 18.22
N LEU A 295 14.34 -4.58 17.74
CA LEU A 295 15.17 -5.46 16.91
C LEU A 295 16.02 -6.47 17.70
N GLY A 296 16.07 -6.38 19.02
CA GLY A 296 16.83 -7.33 19.85
C GLY A 296 18.30 -7.01 19.96
N VAL A 297 19.13 -8.05 20.15
CA VAL A 297 20.59 -7.96 20.12
C VAL A 297 21.07 -8.32 18.72
N SER A 298 21.89 -7.46 18.14
CA SER A 298 22.47 -7.71 16.82
C SER A 298 23.48 -8.89 16.88
N PRO A 299 23.73 -9.56 15.74
CA PRO A 299 24.70 -10.66 15.71
C PRO A 299 26.17 -10.27 16.02
N ILE A 300 26.43 -8.97 16.14
CA ILE A 300 27.74 -8.43 16.58
C ILE A 300 27.74 -7.91 18.02
N GLY A 301 26.65 -8.17 18.76
CA GLY A 301 26.51 -7.84 20.17
C GLY A 301 25.93 -6.47 20.50
N ASP A 302 25.59 -5.65 19.52
CA ASP A 302 24.93 -4.35 19.78
C ASP A 302 23.50 -4.58 20.26
N VAL A 303 23.14 -4.00 21.39
CA VAL A 303 21.76 -3.98 21.86
C VAL A 303 21.00 -2.89 21.14
N MET A 304 19.88 -3.25 20.51
CA MET A 304 18.99 -2.33 19.83
C MET A 304 17.91 -1.90 20.82
N ASN A 305 18.15 -0.83 21.56
CA ASN A 305 17.31 -0.44 22.71
C ASN A 305 15.91 0.04 22.32
N GLY A 306 15.74 0.72 21.17
CA GLY A 306 14.43 1.14 20.66
C GLY A 306 13.67 2.02 21.63
N ALA A 307 14.30 3.11 22.13
CA ALA A 307 13.68 4.00 23.09
C ALA A 307 12.57 4.83 22.44
N ASN A 308 12.86 5.41 21.25
CA ASN A 308 11.86 6.11 20.49
C ASN A 308 11.01 5.14 19.65
N ASP A 309 11.62 4.11 19.12
CA ASP A 309 11.01 3.07 18.31
C ASP A 309 11.01 1.70 19.05
N ASN A 310 9.93 1.26 19.79
CA ASN A 310 8.79 2.10 20.10
C ASN A 310 8.43 1.97 21.61
N ALA A 311 9.47 1.97 22.50
CA ALA A 311 9.18 2.11 23.91
C ALA A 311 8.42 3.41 24.21
N SER A 312 8.57 4.45 23.36
CA SER A 312 7.89 5.75 23.52
C SER A 312 6.37 5.64 23.41
N GLY A 313 5.86 4.98 22.36
CA GLY A 313 4.41 4.78 22.18
C GLY A 313 3.81 3.87 23.24
N THR A 314 4.51 2.78 23.57
CA THR A 314 4.13 1.86 24.66
C THR A 314 4.06 2.59 26.01
N ALA A 315 5.05 3.41 26.36
CA ALA A 315 5.09 4.16 27.61
C ALA A 315 3.96 5.19 27.72
N VAL A 316 3.63 5.87 26.62
CA VAL A 316 2.49 6.80 26.58
C VAL A 316 1.18 6.04 26.78
N THR A 317 0.99 4.88 26.14
CA THR A 317 -0.16 3.99 26.35
C THR A 317 -0.29 3.59 27.82
N MET A 318 0.81 3.17 28.45
CA MET A 318 0.85 2.77 29.85
C MET A 318 0.46 3.92 30.79
N GLU A 319 1.02 5.11 30.57
CA GLU A 319 0.75 6.27 31.43
C GLU A 319 -0.69 6.76 31.29
N ILE A 320 -1.29 6.74 30.07
CA ILE A 320 -2.71 7.05 29.87
C ILE A 320 -3.59 6.09 30.69
N GLY A 321 -3.33 4.78 30.61
CA GLY A 321 -4.07 3.77 31.37
C GLY A 321 -3.95 3.99 32.86
N ARG A 322 -2.75 4.26 33.37
CA ARG A 322 -2.51 4.56 34.80
C ARG A 322 -3.27 5.80 35.26
N VAL A 323 -3.18 6.90 34.51
CA VAL A 323 -3.84 8.18 34.88
C VAL A 323 -5.35 8.04 34.90
N MET A 324 -5.92 7.38 33.89
CA MET A 324 -7.37 7.12 33.85
C MET A 324 -7.82 6.28 35.03
N LYS A 325 -7.06 5.26 35.42
CA LYS A 325 -7.37 4.42 36.58
C LYS A 325 -7.28 5.19 37.89
N LEU A 326 -6.22 5.98 38.10
CA LEU A 326 -6.05 6.81 39.31
C LEU A 326 -7.16 7.86 39.49
N ASN A 327 -7.63 8.40 38.35
CA ASN A 327 -8.75 9.35 38.37
C ASN A 327 -10.12 8.66 38.55
N ASN A 328 -10.16 7.35 38.75
CA ASN A 328 -11.40 6.57 38.79
C ASN A 328 -12.30 6.86 37.58
N TYR A 329 -11.68 7.04 36.39
CA TYR A 329 -12.40 7.39 35.17
C TYR A 329 -13.39 6.29 34.81
N ARG A 330 -14.65 6.68 34.56
CA ARG A 330 -15.73 5.77 34.14
C ARG A 330 -16.21 6.13 32.76
N PRO A 331 -15.54 5.60 31.72
CA PRO A 331 -15.95 5.82 30.35
C PRO A 331 -17.34 5.21 30.09
N LYS A 332 -18.11 5.76 29.14
CA LYS A 332 -19.32 5.08 28.65
C LYS A 332 -18.97 3.88 27.78
N ARG A 333 -17.94 4.01 26.94
CA ARG A 333 -17.38 2.96 26.07
C ARG A 333 -16.19 2.29 26.75
N THR A 334 -15.93 1.05 26.42
CA THR A 334 -14.73 0.34 26.89
C THR A 334 -13.47 0.93 26.24
N VAL A 335 -12.43 1.16 27.04
CA VAL A 335 -11.11 1.60 26.55
C VAL A 335 -10.13 0.45 26.72
N ILE A 336 -9.49 0.03 25.63
CA ILE A 336 -8.49 -1.04 25.61
C ILE A 336 -7.12 -0.39 25.45
N PHE A 337 -6.17 -0.79 26.30
CA PHE A 337 -4.76 -0.43 26.23
C PHE A 337 -3.98 -1.63 25.70
N ALA A 338 -3.28 -1.45 24.58
CA ALA A 338 -2.61 -2.52 23.86
C ALA A 338 -1.12 -2.24 23.67
N ALA A 339 -0.29 -3.26 23.94
CA ALA A 339 1.10 -3.27 23.53
C ALA A 339 1.29 -4.46 22.57
N TRP A 340 1.54 -4.16 21.31
CA TRP A 340 1.63 -5.15 20.26
C TRP A 340 3.01 -5.80 20.24
N ALA A 341 3.06 -7.10 19.97
CA ALA A 341 4.28 -7.84 19.71
C ALA A 341 4.52 -7.96 18.19
N ALA A 342 5.77 -8.19 17.81
CA ALA A 342 6.19 -8.52 16.45
C ALA A 342 5.74 -7.53 15.35
N GLU A 343 5.66 -6.24 15.68
CA GLU A 343 5.49 -5.17 14.71
C GLU A 343 6.68 -5.15 13.75
N GLU A 344 7.89 -5.18 14.31
CA GLU A 344 9.17 -5.17 13.61
C GLU A 344 9.36 -6.38 12.68
N GLN A 345 8.58 -7.42 12.90
CA GLN A 345 8.58 -8.63 12.08
C GLN A 345 7.46 -8.63 11.02
N GLY A 346 6.69 -7.53 10.93
CA GLY A 346 5.70 -7.30 9.88
C GLY A 346 4.29 -7.09 10.37
N LEU A 347 4.07 -6.36 11.47
CA LEU A 347 2.76 -6.03 12.07
C LEU A 347 2.01 -7.25 12.63
N LEU A 348 2.72 -8.35 12.94
CA LEU A 348 2.10 -9.66 13.18
C LEU A 348 1.18 -9.67 14.40
N GLY A 349 1.50 -8.91 15.46
CA GLY A 349 0.68 -8.87 16.67
C GLY A 349 -0.63 -8.13 16.48
N SER A 350 -0.60 -6.96 15.86
CA SER A 350 -1.82 -6.20 15.54
C SER A 350 -2.66 -6.91 14.47
N GLU A 351 -2.05 -7.57 13.49
CA GLU A 351 -2.72 -8.40 12.50
C GLU A 351 -3.42 -9.59 13.17
N TYR A 352 -2.72 -10.30 14.06
CA TYR A 352 -3.31 -11.39 14.84
C TYR A 352 -4.50 -10.91 15.65
N TYR A 353 -4.40 -9.75 16.33
CA TYR A 353 -5.49 -9.20 17.13
C TYR A 353 -6.73 -8.89 16.30
N VAL A 354 -6.60 -8.26 15.12
CA VAL A 354 -7.77 -7.93 14.30
C VAL A 354 -8.43 -9.16 13.66
N ASP A 355 -7.68 -10.27 13.51
CA ASP A 355 -8.19 -11.54 13.01
C ASP A 355 -8.75 -12.44 14.12
N HIS A 356 -8.23 -12.31 15.36
CA HIS A 356 -8.63 -13.05 16.55
C HIS A 356 -8.93 -12.11 17.72
N PRO A 357 -9.89 -11.19 17.58
CA PRO A 357 -10.07 -10.11 18.53
C PRO A 357 -10.65 -10.61 19.85
N THR A 358 -10.08 -10.19 20.97
CA THR A 358 -10.62 -10.47 22.32
C THR A 358 -11.88 -9.63 22.63
N HIS A 359 -12.13 -8.60 21.85
CA HIS A 359 -13.36 -7.80 21.80
C HIS A 359 -13.76 -7.64 20.34
N PRO A 360 -15.05 -7.78 19.97
CA PRO A 360 -15.49 -7.77 18.58
C PRO A 360 -14.95 -6.59 17.81
N ILE A 361 -14.18 -6.84 16.75
CA ILE A 361 -13.51 -5.79 15.97
C ILE A 361 -14.50 -4.82 15.32
N GLU A 362 -15.66 -5.31 14.95
CA GLU A 362 -16.78 -4.52 14.42
C GLU A 362 -17.38 -3.54 15.42
N LYS A 363 -17.09 -3.72 16.73
CA LYS A 363 -17.48 -2.80 17.81
C LYS A 363 -16.39 -1.77 18.13
N THR A 364 -15.21 -1.88 17.53
CA THR A 364 -14.14 -0.89 17.71
C THR A 364 -14.44 0.36 16.89
N ILE A 365 -14.56 1.50 17.56
CA ILE A 365 -14.87 2.77 16.88
C ILE A 365 -13.62 3.44 16.34
N VAL A 366 -12.51 3.35 17.10
CA VAL A 366 -11.23 3.97 16.70
C VAL A 366 -10.04 3.28 17.39
N TYR A 367 -8.90 3.29 16.69
CA TYR A 367 -7.60 2.93 17.25
C TYR A 367 -6.61 4.10 17.14
N PHE A 368 -6.02 4.48 18.28
CA PHE A 368 -4.92 5.44 18.39
C PHE A 368 -3.60 4.66 18.45
N ASN A 369 -2.87 4.65 17.37
CA ASN A 369 -1.56 4.02 17.28
C ASN A 369 -0.47 5.05 17.52
N MET A 370 0.30 4.88 18.59
CA MET A 370 1.43 5.73 18.91
C MET A 370 2.72 5.03 18.54
N ASP A 371 3.46 5.66 17.62
CA ASP A 371 4.70 5.12 17.11
C ASP A 371 5.71 6.24 16.88
N MET A 372 6.89 6.13 17.54
CA MET A 372 7.95 7.13 17.51
C MET A 372 7.51 8.53 18.01
N VAL A 373 6.95 8.60 19.21
CA VAL A 373 6.41 9.81 19.81
C VAL A 373 7.35 10.50 20.83
N GLY A 374 8.61 10.07 20.90
CA GLY A 374 9.57 10.52 21.92
C GLY A 374 10.53 11.63 21.48
N HIS A 375 10.70 11.90 20.20
CA HIS A 375 11.62 12.90 19.66
C HIS A 375 10.92 14.21 19.28
N GLY A 376 11.69 15.31 19.22
CA GLY A 376 11.16 16.61 18.81
C GLY A 376 10.62 17.43 19.96
N THR A 377 10.05 18.61 19.66
CA THR A 377 9.66 19.58 20.67
C THR A 377 8.35 20.30 20.40
N ARG A 378 7.90 20.32 19.15
CA ARG A 378 6.82 21.23 18.73
C ARG A 378 5.50 20.52 18.55
N ASN A 379 5.43 19.57 17.61
CA ASN A 379 4.16 19.07 17.13
C ASN A 379 4.05 17.57 17.29
N VAL A 380 2.81 17.11 17.46
CA VAL A 380 2.40 15.72 17.29
C VAL A 380 1.71 15.61 15.94
N ARG A 381 2.20 14.74 15.06
CA ARG A 381 1.58 14.42 13.79
C ARG A 381 0.46 13.43 14.05
N PHE A 382 -0.71 13.73 13.52
CA PHE A 382 -1.93 12.96 13.69
C PHE A 382 -2.41 12.54 12.29
N ARG A 383 -2.02 11.35 11.86
CA ARG A 383 -2.20 10.86 10.50
C ARG A 383 -3.36 9.89 10.41
N GLY A 384 -4.17 9.98 9.35
CA GLY A 384 -5.29 9.09 9.09
C GLY A 384 -6.66 9.76 9.19
N THR A 385 -6.73 11.08 9.29
CA THR A 385 -7.99 11.82 9.43
C THR A 385 -8.97 11.58 8.28
N ALA A 386 -8.49 11.17 7.10
CA ALA A 386 -9.33 10.77 5.98
C ALA A 386 -10.14 9.48 6.26
N TYR A 387 -9.68 8.61 7.16
CA TYR A 387 -10.30 7.32 7.48
C TYR A 387 -11.20 7.35 8.70
N GLY A 388 -11.48 8.52 9.25
CA GLY A 388 -12.33 8.75 10.41
C GLY A 388 -12.81 10.18 10.45
N SER A 389 -13.21 10.75 9.31
CA SER A 389 -13.52 12.18 9.17
C SER A 389 -14.58 12.66 10.16
N LYS A 390 -15.67 11.92 10.37
CA LYS A 390 -16.71 12.27 11.36
C LYS A 390 -16.15 12.34 12.78
N ILE A 391 -15.29 11.39 13.17
CA ILE A 391 -14.65 11.37 14.47
C ILE A 391 -13.66 12.53 14.59
N TRP A 392 -12.91 12.80 13.53
CA TRP A 392 -11.99 13.94 13.51
C TRP A 392 -12.70 15.30 13.60
N ASP A 393 -13.85 15.46 12.95
CA ASP A 393 -14.63 16.69 13.05
C ASP A 393 -15.11 16.96 14.48
N ILE A 394 -15.53 15.92 15.20
CA ILE A 394 -15.88 16.03 16.64
C ILE A 394 -14.66 16.41 17.48
N LEU A 395 -13.51 15.80 17.22
CA LEU A 395 -12.27 16.13 17.94
C LEU A 395 -11.82 17.56 17.67
N LYS A 396 -11.89 18.05 16.43
CA LYS A 396 -11.58 19.46 16.11
C LYS A 396 -12.47 20.45 16.86
N GLU A 397 -13.73 20.10 17.03
CA GLU A 397 -14.69 20.97 17.73
C GLU A 397 -14.47 20.97 19.25
N LYS A 398 -14.10 19.82 19.84
CA LYS A 398 -14.13 19.61 21.28
C LYS A 398 -12.77 19.57 21.98
N LEU A 399 -11.69 19.36 21.23
CA LEU A 399 -10.35 19.42 21.82
C LEU A 399 -10.01 20.85 22.28
N PRO A 400 -9.31 20.99 23.42
CA PRO A 400 -8.79 22.28 23.85
C PRO A 400 -7.92 22.95 22.77
N GLY A 401 -8.08 24.26 22.60
CA GLY A 401 -7.33 25.02 21.59
C GLY A 401 -5.82 24.86 21.72
N GLU A 402 -5.31 24.82 22.95
CA GLU A 402 -3.89 24.58 23.27
C GLU A 402 -3.38 23.22 22.76
N ILE A 403 -4.24 22.19 22.72
CA ILE A 403 -3.90 20.87 22.14
C ILE A 403 -3.89 20.95 20.62
N LEU A 404 -4.88 21.63 20.03
CA LEU A 404 -4.95 21.80 18.57
C LEU A 404 -3.78 22.58 17.99
N GLU A 405 -3.21 23.55 18.75
CA GLU A 405 -2.04 24.35 18.32
C GLU A 405 -0.82 23.49 17.97
N TYR A 406 -0.58 22.40 18.69
CA TYR A 406 0.56 21.51 18.40
C TYR A 406 0.16 20.22 17.68
N THR A 407 -1.13 20.03 17.35
CA THR A 407 -1.61 18.85 16.59
C THR A 407 -1.56 19.12 15.09
N LYS A 408 -0.76 18.36 14.37
CA LYS A 408 -0.71 18.40 12.89
C LYS A 408 -1.50 17.25 12.31
N ALA A 409 -2.75 17.56 11.94
CA ALA A 409 -3.63 16.61 11.29
C ALA A 409 -3.23 16.39 9.83
N GLU A 410 -3.07 15.13 9.43
CA GLU A 410 -2.72 14.72 8.07
C GLU A 410 -3.73 13.68 7.57
N PRO A 411 -4.10 13.69 6.28
CA PRO A 411 -5.00 12.68 5.71
C PRO A 411 -4.51 11.27 6.00
N GLY A 412 -3.21 11.05 5.85
CA GLY A 412 -2.55 9.77 6.10
C GLY A 412 -3.04 8.64 5.19
N GLY A 413 -2.58 7.45 5.47
CA GLY A 413 -2.95 6.22 4.81
C GLY A 413 -2.37 5.02 5.54
N PRO A 414 -2.73 3.81 5.14
CA PRO A 414 -2.14 2.59 5.70
C PRO A 414 -0.67 2.48 5.31
N GLY A 415 0.05 1.72 6.09
CA GLY A 415 1.47 1.44 5.94
C GLY A 415 2.31 2.05 7.04
N GLY A 416 3.37 1.33 7.39
CA GLY A 416 4.40 1.79 8.29
C GLY A 416 4.18 1.49 9.78
N SER A 417 3.01 1.02 10.25
CA SER A 417 2.82 0.61 11.66
C SER A 417 1.46 -0.05 11.92
N ASP A 418 1.18 -0.43 13.16
CA ASP A 418 0.04 -1.25 13.65
C ASP A 418 -1.37 -0.70 13.39
N HIS A 419 -1.52 0.56 12.99
CA HIS A 419 -2.82 1.09 12.56
C HIS A 419 -3.29 0.44 11.24
N THR A 420 -2.38 -0.11 10.45
CA THR A 420 -2.67 -0.69 9.13
C THR A 420 -3.64 -1.87 9.19
N PRO A 421 -3.45 -2.93 10.00
CA PRO A 421 -4.40 -4.03 10.10
C PRO A 421 -5.81 -3.59 10.50
N PHE A 422 -5.92 -2.61 11.41
CA PHE A 422 -7.21 -2.04 11.79
C PHE A 422 -7.91 -1.33 10.62
N LEU A 423 -7.18 -0.52 9.86
CA LEU A 423 -7.71 0.12 8.66
C LEU A 423 -8.17 -0.93 7.64
N MET A 424 -7.42 -2.03 7.47
CA MET A 424 -7.80 -3.12 6.57
C MET A 424 -9.12 -3.81 6.99
N LYS A 425 -9.46 -3.78 8.28
CA LYS A 425 -10.78 -4.22 8.80
C LYS A 425 -11.82 -3.10 8.83
N GLY A 426 -11.50 -1.93 8.24
CA GLY A 426 -12.41 -0.78 8.16
C GLY A 426 -12.56 0.00 9.47
N VAL A 427 -11.77 -0.32 10.50
CA VAL A 427 -11.74 0.46 11.74
C VAL A 427 -11.02 1.77 11.50
N SER A 428 -11.59 2.90 11.94
CA SER A 428 -10.86 4.16 11.95
C SER A 428 -9.61 4.01 12.80
N ALA A 429 -8.43 4.16 12.22
CA ALA A 429 -7.17 4.04 12.94
C ALA A 429 -6.22 5.15 12.53
N TRP A 430 -5.57 5.74 13.54
CA TRP A 430 -4.74 6.92 13.38
C TRP A 430 -3.34 6.68 13.91
N ALA A 431 -2.34 7.02 13.09
CA ALA A 431 -0.94 6.95 13.47
C ALA A 431 -0.47 8.29 14.04
N LEU A 432 -0.02 8.26 15.27
CA LEU A 432 0.59 9.41 15.94
C LEU A 432 2.10 9.23 15.97
N ALA A 433 2.82 10.27 15.58
CA ALA A 433 4.28 10.37 15.69
C ALA A 433 4.68 11.79 16.07
N SER A 434 5.83 11.95 16.70
CA SER A 434 6.37 13.29 16.96
C SER A 434 7.11 13.86 15.74
N ASP A 435 7.37 15.18 15.75
CA ASP A 435 7.98 15.92 14.64
C ASP A 435 9.52 15.93 14.65
N GLY A 436 10.12 15.06 15.43
CA GLY A 436 11.57 15.04 15.59
C GLY A 436 12.33 14.42 14.41
N PRO A 437 13.62 14.73 14.28
CA PRO A 437 14.49 14.03 13.36
C PRO A 437 14.83 12.65 13.93
N HIS A 438 14.20 11.61 13.44
CA HIS A 438 14.41 10.22 13.90
C HIS A 438 15.75 9.64 13.40
N LEU A 439 16.85 10.28 13.77
CA LEU A 439 18.22 9.99 13.27
C LEU A 439 18.76 8.62 13.68
N LYS A 440 18.18 8.01 14.71
CA LYS A 440 18.61 6.71 15.27
C LYS A 440 17.66 5.56 14.97
N TYR A 441 16.73 5.77 14.06
CA TYR A 441 15.77 4.75 13.61
C TYR A 441 16.49 3.46 13.20
N HIS A 442 16.14 2.34 13.83
CA HIS A 442 16.72 1.02 13.63
C HIS A 442 18.27 0.97 13.78
N ARG A 443 18.80 1.72 14.76
CA ARG A 443 20.23 1.74 15.05
C ARG A 443 20.51 1.55 16.53
N PRO A 444 21.68 1.01 16.89
CA PRO A 444 22.18 1.13 18.25
C PRO A 444 22.18 2.62 18.64
N ARG A 445 21.88 2.96 19.85
CA ARG A 445 21.76 4.33 20.35
C ARG A 445 20.42 5.03 20.06
N ASP A 446 19.37 4.29 19.74
CA ASP A 446 18.01 4.76 20.02
C ASP A 446 17.75 4.57 21.52
N ASP A 447 18.38 5.45 22.32
CA ASP A 447 18.48 5.36 23.76
C ASP A 447 17.55 6.34 24.47
N ALA A 448 17.23 6.05 25.74
CA ALA A 448 16.28 6.82 26.52
C ALA A 448 16.73 8.27 26.81
N ASP A 449 18.02 8.57 26.73
CA ASP A 449 18.55 9.93 26.92
C ASP A 449 18.23 10.89 25.75
N LEU A 450 17.85 10.36 24.59
CA LEU A 450 17.39 11.13 23.44
C LEU A 450 15.89 11.51 23.48
N ILE A 451 15.16 10.96 24.44
CA ILE A 451 13.72 11.16 24.57
C ILE A 451 13.43 12.49 25.27
N ASN A 452 12.46 13.22 24.74
CA ASN A 452 11.99 14.47 25.32
C ASN A 452 10.67 14.26 26.08
N PRO A 453 10.65 14.34 27.42
CA PRO A 453 9.42 14.17 28.21
C PRO A 453 8.31 15.15 27.85
N ALA A 454 8.65 16.36 27.38
CA ALA A 454 7.65 17.36 27.03
C ALA A 454 6.84 16.98 25.78
N ILE A 455 7.44 16.29 24.80
CA ILE A 455 6.69 15.81 23.61
C ILE A 455 5.86 14.57 23.96
N LEU A 456 6.35 13.69 24.86
CA LEU A 456 5.55 12.61 25.42
C LEU A 456 4.29 13.14 26.11
N LYS A 457 4.45 14.23 26.90
CA LYS A 457 3.31 14.88 27.56
C LYS A 457 2.30 15.41 26.54
N LYS A 458 2.75 16.09 25.49
CA LYS A 458 1.84 16.60 24.44
C LYS A 458 1.06 15.46 23.78
N THR A 459 1.74 14.35 23.46
CA THR A 459 1.08 13.18 22.88
C THR A 459 0.08 12.56 23.84
N GLY A 460 0.47 12.37 25.09
CA GLY A 460 -0.41 11.84 26.13
C GLY A 460 -1.62 12.71 26.42
N ASP A 461 -1.45 14.03 26.50
CA ASP A 461 -2.55 14.98 26.69
C ASP A 461 -3.53 14.93 25.51
N LEU A 462 -3.02 14.90 24.26
CA LEU A 462 -3.85 14.80 23.05
C LEU A 462 -4.68 13.51 23.04
N VAL A 463 -4.04 12.36 23.25
CA VAL A 463 -4.73 11.06 23.19
C VAL A 463 -5.69 10.91 24.37
N SER A 464 -5.29 11.31 25.59
CA SER A 464 -6.19 11.28 26.76
C SER A 464 -7.44 12.12 26.53
N ALA A 465 -7.30 13.36 26.05
CA ALA A 465 -8.43 14.23 25.75
C ALA A 465 -9.32 13.64 24.64
N ALA A 466 -8.73 13.12 23.58
CA ALA A 466 -9.47 12.48 22.48
C ALA A 466 -10.27 11.26 22.96
N VAL A 467 -9.66 10.41 23.80
CA VAL A 467 -10.33 9.25 24.40
C VAL A 467 -11.46 9.68 25.33
N GLU A 468 -11.24 10.67 26.22
CA GLU A 468 -12.28 11.18 27.12
C GLU A 468 -13.49 11.75 26.35
N ILE A 469 -13.26 12.48 25.26
CA ILE A 469 -14.30 13.00 24.38
C ILE A 469 -15.07 11.83 23.75
N LEU A 470 -14.39 10.96 23.04
CA LEU A 470 -15.03 9.90 22.26
C LEU A 470 -15.70 8.82 23.14
N ALA A 471 -15.13 8.53 24.30
CA ALA A 471 -15.73 7.58 25.24
C ALA A 471 -17.02 8.11 25.87
N SER A 472 -17.25 9.41 25.88
CA SER A 472 -18.43 10.05 26.48
C SER A 472 -19.45 10.53 25.46
N GLU A 473 -19.04 10.72 24.20
CA GLU A 473 -19.85 11.29 23.13
C GLU A 473 -21.03 10.39 22.77
N PRO A 474 -22.26 10.91 22.76
CA PRO A 474 -23.40 10.16 22.23
C PRO A 474 -23.32 10.05 20.70
N GLY A 475 -23.76 8.94 20.15
CA GLY A 475 -23.84 8.74 18.71
C GLY A 475 -23.24 7.42 18.26
N ASN A 476 -23.61 7.02 17.05
CA ASN A 476 -23.04 5.85 16.39
C ASN A 476 -21.86 6.29 15.51
N PHE A 477 -20.66 5.83 15.85
CA PHE A 477 -19.42 6.08 15.09
C PHE A 477 -19.08 4.91 14.15
N ILE A 478 -19.83 3.82 14.25
CA ILE A 478 -19.60 2.63 13.42
C ILE A 478 -20.44 2.75 12.17
N ASP A 479 -19.79 3.04 11.05
CA ASP A 479 -20.43 2.98 9.75
C ASP A 479 -20.51 1.50 9.32
N PRO A 480 -21.69 0.96 9.00
CA PRO A 480 -21.81 -0.42 8.52
C PRO A 480 -20.98 -0.72 7.27
N LEU A 481 -20.69 0.31 6.46
CA LEU A 481 -19.93 0.21 5.21
C LEU A 481 -18.47 0.70 5.37
N ARG A 482 -17.97 0.80 6.60
CA ARG A 482 -16.64 1.40 6.85
C ARG A 482 -15.48 0.64 6.21
N GLN A 483 -15.57 -0.68 6.10
CA GLN A 483 -14.54 -1.52 5.48
C GLN A 483 -14.51 -1.25 3.96
N GLU A 484 -15.65 -1.18 3.34
CA GLU A 484 -15.82 -0.86 1.93
C GLU A 484 -15.37 0.57 1.64
N MET A 485 -15.72 1.51 2.52
CA MET A 485 -15.24 2.91 2.44
C MET A 485 -13.72 3.00 2.57
N PHE A 486 -13.11 2.15 3.40
CA PHE A 486 -11.66 2.04 3.48
C PHE A 486 -11.07 1.60 2.14
N TYR A 487 -11.56 0.51 1.55
CA TYR A 487 -11.05 0.01 0.27
C TYR A 487 -11.18 1.05 -0.84
N LEU A 488 -12.29 1.76 -0.93
CA LEU A 488 -12.46 2.86 -1.89
C LEU A 488 -11.40 3.95 -1.76
N LYS A 489 -11.08 4.36 -0.52
CA LYS A 489 -10.09 5.40 -0.26
C LYS A 489 -8.67 4.88 -0.38
N TYR A 490 -8.40 3.70 0.17
CA TYR A 490 -7.06 3.13 0.24
C TYR A 490 -6.52 2.69 -1.11
N LEU A 491 -7.33 1.99 -1.87
CA LEU A 491 -6.90 1.52 -3.19
C LEU A 491 -6.81 2.67 -4.19
N ASN A 492 -7.37 3.85 -3.81
CA ASN A 492 -7.40 5.02 -4.69
C ASN A 492 -7.91 4.62 -6.08
N LEU A 493 -8.90 3.71 -6.10
CA LEU A 493 -9.42 3.10 -7.31
C LEU A 493 -10.17 4.15 -8.11
N PRO A 494 -9.64 4.61 -9.24
CA PRO A 494 -10.44 5.36 -10.16
C PRO A 494 -11.42 4.39 -10.84
N ASN A 495 -12.69 4.62 -10.70
CA ASN A 495 -13.66 4.03 -11.62
C ASN A 495 -13.86 5.01 -12.78
N PHE A 496 -14.27 4.52 -13.93
CA PHE A 496 -14.59 5.36 -15.05
C PHE A 496 -16.07 5.18 -15.46
N LYS A 497 -16.61 6.24 -15.98
CA LYS A 497 -18.01 6.36 -16.40
C LYS A 497 -18.02 6.83 -17.84
N MET A 498 -18.90 6.29 -18.65
CA MET A 498 -19.17 6.82 -20.00
C MET A 498 -20.35 7.79 -19.91
N LEU A 499 -20.13 9.02 -20.30
CA LEU A 499 -21.17 10.07 -20.35
C LEU A 499 -20.99 10.94 -21.58
N PRO A 500 -22.07 11.56 -22.10
CA PRO A 500 -21.95 12.68 -23.02
C PRO A 500 -21.03 13.76 -22.41
N LEU A 501 -20.12 14.32 -23.20
CA LEU A 501 -19.15 15.30 -22.71
C LEU A 501 -19.81 16.53 -22.08
N GLU A 502 -20.97 16.93 -22.60
CA GLU A 502 -21.74 18.06 -22.09
C GLU A 502 -22.34 17.79 -20.70
N SER A 503 -22.75 16.55 -20.41
CA SER A 503 -23.25 16.15 -19.09
C SER A 503 -22.16 16.16 -18.02
N VAL A 504 -20.91 15.85 -18.38
CA VAL A 504 -19.76 15.91 -17.47
C VAL A 504 -19.53 17.33 -16.95
N ILE A 505 -19.70 18.32 -17.83
CA ILE A 505 -19.44 19.72 -17.51
C ILE A 505 -20.56 20.28 -16.62
N ALA A 506 -21.79 19.83 -16.81
CA ALA A 506 -22.96 20.27 -16.03
C ALA A 506 -22.92 19.74 -14.58
N ASP A 507 -22.46 18.50 -14.40
CA ASP A 507 -22.49 17.78 -13.10
C ASP A 507 -21.43 18.29 -12.09
N HIS A 508 -20.41 19.02 -12.54
CA HIS A 508 -19.28 19.49 -11.70
C HIS A 508 -19.40 20.97 -11.26
N GLY A 509 -20.55 21.61 -11.50
CA GLY A 509 -20.78 23.03 -11.15
C GLY A 509 -20.82 23.34 -9.64
N ASP A 510 -21.07 22.37 -8.76
CA ASP A 510 -21.43 22.59 -7.35
C ASP A 510 -20.45 22.04 -6.30
N GLY A 511 -19.24 21.67 -6.66
CA GLY A 511 -18.10 21.64 -5.72
C GLY A 511 -17.99 20.46 -4.75
N GLU A 512 -18.84 19.44 -4.76
CA GLU A 512 -18.63 18.21 -4.02
C GLU A 512 -17.92 17.15 -4.87
N GLY A 513 -16.74 16.73 -4.43
CA GLY A 513 -15.86 15.83 -5.15
C GLY A 513 -16.51 14.53 -5.58
N SER A 514 -16.71 14.37 -6.88
CA SER A 514 -17.10 13.12 -7.49
C SER A 514 -16.09 12.03 -7.14
N HIS A 515 -16.59 10.84 -6.75
CA HIS A 515 -15.75 9.67 -6.50
C HIS A 515 -15.22 9.03 -7.81
N VAL A 516 -15.64 9.53 -8.96
CA VAL A 516 -15.16 9.11 -10.28
C VAL A 516 -13.91 9.87 -10.61
N LYS A 517 -12.81 9.18 -10.85
CA LYS A 517 -11.51 9.78 -11.15
C LYS A 517 -11.13 9.72 -12.62
N LEU A 518 -11.68 8.77 -13.37
CA LEU A 518 -11.47 8.65 -14.81
C LEU A 518 -12.83 8.55 -15.52
N GLN A 519 -13.07 9.43 -16.45
CA GLN A 519 -14.34 9.53 -17.15
C GLN A 519 -14.14 9.46 -18.66
N LEU A 520 -14.74 8.45 -19.29
CA LEU A 520 -14.86 8.36 -20.75
C LEU A 520 -16.04 9.21 -21.19
N SER A 521 -15.80 10.11 -22.12
CA SER A 521 -16.84 11.00 -22.63
C SER A 521 -16.94 10.89 -24.15
N VAL A 522 -18.13 10.70 -24.66
CA VAL A 522 -18.40 10.50 -26.08
C VAL A 522 -19.13 11.72 -26.61
N LEU A 523 -18.70 12.22 -27.75
CA LEU A 523 -19.48 13.13 -28.55
C LEU A 523 -20.34 12.31 -29.49
N GLU A 524 -21.64 12.52 -29.43
CA GLU A 524 -22.63 11.94 -30.35
C GLU A 524 -22.67 12.76 -31.63
N GLU A 525 -22.86 12.09 -32.75
CA GLU A 525 -22.98 12.71 -34.06
C GLU A 525 -24.38 13.34 -34.18
N ASP A 526 -24.45 14.48 -34.85
CA ASP A 526 -25.74 15.12 -35.20
C ASP A 526 -26.15 14.63 -36.58
N GLU A 527 -27.10 13.71 -36.65
CA GLU A 527 -27.52 13.00 -37.88
C GLU A 527 -28.16 13.94 -38.95
N GLU A 528 -28.45 15.21 -38.61
CA GLU A 528 -29.10 16.15 -39.52
C GLU A 528 -28.09 17.01 -40.33
N LEU A 529 -26.77 16.93 -40.05
CA LEU A 529 -25.78 17.79 -40.70
C LEU A 529 -25.13 17.13 -41.93
N PHE A 530 -24.81 17.94 -42.97
CA PHE A 530 -24.01 17.49 -44.11
C PHE A 530 -22.57 17.14 -43.65
N GLU A 531 -21.98 16.12 -44.23
CA GLU A 531 -20.73 15.47 -43.81
C GLU A 531 -19.56 16.40 -43.42
N ASP A 532 -19.25 17.42 -44.20
CA ASP A 532 -18.16 18.36 -43.85
C ASP A 532 -18.57 19.31 -42.72
N ALA A 533 -19.82 19.69 -42.64
CA ALA A 533 -20.33 20.50 -41.54
C ALA A 533 -20.33 19.72 -40.22
N LEU A 534 -20.67 18.42 -40.25
CA LEU A 534 -20.62 17.53 -39.11
C LEU A 534 -19.19 17.43 -38.50
N ARG A 535 -18.18 17.30 -39.34
CA ARG A 535 -16.77 17.19 -38.90
C ARG A 535 -16.26 18.46 -38.19
N PHE A 536 -16.59 19.62 -38.73
CA PHE A 536 -16.23 20.92 -38.15
C PHE A 536 -17.05 21.20 -36.89
N ASP A 537 -18.36 20.91 -36.89
CA ASP A 537 -19.23 21.06 -35.73
C ASP A 537 -18.74 20.18 -34.53
N THR A 538 -18.44 18.92 -34.80
CA THR A 538 -17.89 17.99 -33.78
C THR A 538 -16.58 18.50 -33.20
N LEU A 539 -15.69 19.03 -34.05
CA LEU A 539 -14.41 19.59 -33.57
C LEU A 539 -14.62 20.87 -32.77
N GLU A 540 -15.55 21.74 -33.20
CA GLU A 540 -15.91 22.96 -32.50
C GLU A 540 -16.55 22.67 -31.14
N LYS A 541 -17.50 21.73 -31.07
CA LYS A 541 -18.13 21.25 -29.85
C LYS A 541 -17.07 20.70 -28.90
N PHE A 542 -16.12 19.91 -29.40
CA PHE A 542 -15.02 19.39 -28.60
C PHE A 542 -14.12 20.50 -28.06
N LEU A 543 -13.69 21.45 -28.88
CA LEU A 543 -12.84 22.56 -28.45
C LEU A 543 -13.52 23.41 -27.39
N SER A 544 -14.80 23.71 -27.57
CA SER A 544 -15.61 24.44 -26.59
C SER A 544 -15.72 23.67 -25.27
N ALA A 545 -15.99 22.37 -25.34
CA ALA A 545 -16.05 21.52 -24.16
C ALA A 545 -14.68 21.36 -23.46
N ALA A 546 -13.58 21.25 -24.22
CA ALA A 546 -12.23 21.17 -23.69
C ALA A 546 -11.82 22.45 -22.94
N GLU A 547 -12.24 23.63 -23.43
CA GLU A 547 -12.05 24.90 -22.70
C GLU A 547 -12.84 24.92 -21.39
N LYS A 548 -14.12 24.52 -21.41
CA LYS A 548 -14.92 24.40 -20.18
C LYS A 548 -14.32 23.44 -19.17
N VAL A 549 -13.74 22.31 -19.61
CA VAL A 549 -13.03 21.37 -18.72
C VAL A 549 -11.79 22.00 -18.10
N LYS A 550 -11.04 22.85 -18.84
CA LYS A 550 -9.88 23.58 -18.29
C LYS A 550 -10.28 24.56 -17.20
N ASP A 551 -11.44 25.20 -17.36
CA ASP A 551 -11.94 26.21 -16.43
C ASP A 551 -12.67 25.61 -15.23
N ALA A 552 -13.14 24.36 -15.35
CA ALA A 552 -13.88 23.67 -14.30
C ALA A 552 -12.96 23.21 -13.15
N LYS A 553 -13.31 23.61 -11.94
CA LYS A 553 -12.60 23.19 -10.73
C LYS A 553 -12.80 21.69 -10.50
N GLY A 554 -11.71 20.93 -10.50
CA GLY A 554 -11.75 19.49 -10.24
C GLY A 554 -11.75 18.61 -11.50
N LEU A 555 -11.80 19.16 -12.71
CA LEU A 555 -11.70 18.41 -13.96
C LEU A 555 -10.33 18.59 -14.63
N SER A 556 -9.92 17.63 -15.44
CA SER A 556 -8.75 17.74 -16.34
C SER A 556 -8.87 16.75 -17.50
N LEU A 557 -8.38 17.14 -18.68
CA LEU A 557 -8.32 16.23 -19.83
C LEU A 557 -7.22 15.21 -19.68
N TYR A 558 -7.46 14.00 -20.18
CA TYR A 558 -6.44 12.94 -20.25
C TYR A 558 -5.36 13.29 -21.27
N THR A 559 -4.11 13.20 -20.84
CA THR A 559 -2.93 13.38 -21.73
C THR A 559 -2.03 12.15 -21.73
N SER A 560 -1.86 11.50 -20.60
CA SER A 560 -1.13 10.24 -20.45
C SER A 560 -1.46 9.59 -19.10
N SER A 561 -1.14 8.31 -18.94
CA SER A 561 -1.32 7.58 -17.67
C SER A 561 -0.56 8.24 -16.51
N ARG A 562 0.66 8.70 -16.76
CA ARG A 562 1.49 9.42 -15.77
C ARG A 562 0.84 10.72 -15.32
N SER A 563 0.32 11.51 -16.26
CA SER A 563 -0.39 12.76 -15.96
C SER A 563 -1.68 12.48 -15.20
N ALA A 564 -2.46 11.49 -15.63
CA ALA A 564 -3.70 11.08 -14.96
C ALA A 564 -3.46 10.67 -13.50
N THR A 565 -2.44 9.84 -13.23
CA THR A 565 -2.09 9.41 -11.87
C THR A 565 -1.74 10.59 -10.96
N THR A 566 -1.01 11.59 -11.49
CA THR A 566 -0.70 12.82 -10.75
C THR A 566 -1.97 13.62 -10.43
N LEU A 567 -2.86 13.76 -11.39
CA LEU A 567 -4.12 14.49 -11.23
C LEU A 567 -5.09 13.79 -10.26
N PHE A 568 -5.09 12.45 -10.23
CA PHE A 568 -5.84 11.67 -9.23
C PHE A 568 -5.34 11.96 -7.81
N GLY A 569 -4.03 12.04 -7.63
CA GLY A 569 -3.43 12.42 -6.34
C GLY A 569 -3.82 13.84 -5.88
N GLN A 570 -4.17 14.72 -6.82
CA GLN A 570 -4.68 16.06 -6.56
C GLN A 570 -6.21 16.12 -6.37
N GLY A 571 -6.90 14.98 -6.39
CA GLY A 571 -8.36 14.92 -6.24
C GLY A 571 -9.15 15.32 -7.49
N LYS A 572 -8.51 15.36 -8.66
CA LYS A 572 -9.16 15.74 -9.92
C LYS A 572 -9.77 14.53 -10.62
N THR A 573 -10.88 14.75 -11.31
CA THR A 573 -11.45 13.81 -12.28
C THR A 573 -10.78 14.02 -13.64
N VAL A 574 -10.31 12.95 -14.26
CA VAL A 574 -9.69 12.99 -15.59
C VAL A 574 -10.69 12.58 -16.64
N VAL A 575 -10.97 13.46 -17.57
CA VAL A 575 -11.90 13.26 -18.68
C VAL A 575 -11.14 12.73 -19.89
N VAL A 576 -11.63 11.61 -20.44
CA VAL A 576 -11.07 10.98 -21.65
C VAL A 576 -12.08 11.15 -22.78
N PRO A 577 -11.83 12.04 -23.74
CA PRO A 577 -12.77 12.29 -24.81
C PRO A 577 -12.68 11.22 -25.90
N GLY A 578 -13.83 10.85 -26.45
CA GLY A 578 -13.96 9.88 -27.54
C GLY A 578 -15.07 10.24 -28.52
N LEU A 579 -15.12 9.50 -29.61
CA LEU A 579 -16.14 9.60 -30.65
C LEU A 579 -17.05 8.37 -30.60
N LYS A 580 -18.34 8.52 -30.86
CA LYS A 580 -19.27 7.42 -31.07
C LYS A 580 -19.51 7.24 -32.56
N GLY A 581 -19.43 6.00 -33.05
CA GLY A 581 -19.63 5.68 -34.46
C GLY A 581 -18.41 5.95 -35.35
N ILE A 582 -18.55 5.67 -36.62
CA ILE A 582 -17.51 5.81 -37.65
C ILE A 582 -17.98 6.62 -38.88
N ASN A 583 -19.18 7.16 -38.88
CA ASN A 583 -19.74 7.85 -40.05
C ASN A 583 -18.82 9.00 -40.50
N MET A 584 -18.15 9.67 -39.56
CA MET A 584 -17.18 10.73 -39.87
C MET A 584 -15.96 10.26 -40.67
N PHE A 585 -15.68 8.95 -40.72
CA PHE A 585 -14.48 8.41 -41.39
C PHE A 585 -14.81 7.72 -42.70
N GLN A 586 -16.07 7.42 -43.01
CA GLN A 586 -16.42 6.56 -44.15
C GLN A 586 -15.96 7.15 -45.50
N ASP A 587 -16.09 8.44 -45.70
CA ASP A 587 -15.78 9.10 -46.98
C ASP A 587 -14.44 9.81 -47.01
N ASP A 588 -13.88 10.21 -45.85
CA ASP A 588 -12.55 10.79 -45.78
C ASP A 588 -11.75 10.35 -44.55
N LEU A 589 -11.03 9.27 -44.70
CA LEU A 589 -10.19 8.64 -43.65
C LEU A 589 -9.07 9.52 -43.11
N LYS A 590 -8.77 10.68 -43.76
CA LYS A 590 -7.75 11.64 -43.29
C LYS A 590 -8.14 12.34 -42.01
N TRP A 591 -9.42 12.33 -41.64
CA TRP A 591 -9.91 12.97 -40.43
C TRP A 591 -9.52 12.20 -39.15
N ALA A 592 -9.34 10.90 -39.18
CA ALA A 592 -8.94 10.13 -38.00
C ALA A 592 -7.64 10.67 -37.35
N PRO A 593 -6.54 10.94 -38.09
CA PRO A 593 -5.35 11.59 -37.52
C PRO A 593 -5.61 13.03 -37.05
N VAL A 594 -6.57 13.74 -37.62
CA VAL A 594 -6.92 15.11 -37.18
C VAL A 594 -7.55 15.03 -35.80
N PHE A 595 -8.57 14.18 -35.60
CA PHE A 595 -9.21 14.00 -34.31
C PHE A 595 -8.22 13.50 -33.23
N GLY A 596 -7.40 12.52 -33.54
CA GLY A 596 -6.39 12.03 -32.58
C GLY A 596 -5.41 13.13 -32.14
N ARG A 597 -4.95 13.99 -33.06
CA ARG A 597 -4.09 15.13 -32.72
C ARG A 597 -4.81 16.25 -31.99
N SER A 598 -6.13 16.41 -32.21
CA SER A 598 -6.94 17.39 -31.51
C SER A 598 -7.24 17.01 -30.04
N GLY A 599 -6.93 15.77 -29.64
CA GLY A 599 -7.07 15.33 -28.26
C GLY A 599 -8.09 14.24 -28.01
N PHE A 600 -8.83 13.79 -29.04
CA PHE A 600 -9.65 12.60 -28.90
C PHE A 600 -8.79 11.37 -28.65
N CYS A 601 -9.28 10.46 -27.80
CA CYS A 601 -8.54 9.30 -27.34
C CYS A 601 -9.06 7.99 -27.92
N PHE A 602 -10.38 7.87 -28.13
CA PHE A 602 -10.98 6.61 -28.58
C PHE A 602 -12.15 6.81 -29.54
N VAL A 603 -12.52 5.70 -30.19
CA VAL A 603 -13.74 5.57 -30.98
C VAL A 603 -14.57 4.40 -30.42
N LEU A 604 -15.79 4.63 -30.03
CA LEU A 604 -16.75 3.62 -29.61
C LEU A 604 -17.51 3.09 -30.84
N LEU A 605 -17.41 1.80 -31.07
CA LEU A 605 -18.20 1.09 -32.07
C LEU A 605 -19.23 0.18 -31.37
N ASP A 606 -20.48 0.48 -31.47
CA ASP A 606 -21.60 -0.31 -30.98
C ASP A 606 -22.53 -0.82 -32.09
N GLU A 607 -22.17 -0.58 -33.35
CA GLU A 607 -22.87 -1.00 -34.56
C GLU A 607 -21.95 -1.83 -35.47
N PRO A 608 -21.90 -3.18 -35.29
CA PRO A 608 -21.01 -4.04 -36.10
C PRO A 608 -21.22 -3.94 -37.61
N HIS A 609 -22.45 -3.75 -38.06
CA HIS A 609 -22.80 -3.69 -39.47
C HIS A 609 -22.09 -2.59 -40.27
N LEU A 610 -21.57 -1.56 -39.58
CA LEU A 610 -20.76 -0.52 -40.20
C LEU A 610 -19.38 -1.00 -40.67
N LEU A 611 -18.90 -2.09 -40.09
CA LEU A 611 -17.59 -2.68 -40.43
C LEU A 611 -17.70 -3.99 -41.19
N PHE A 612 -18.85 -4.68 -41.12
CA PHE A 612 -19.01 -6.05 -41.63
C PHE A 612 -20.09 -6.11 -42.72
N ASP A 613 -19.89 -7.01 -43.69
CA ASP A 613 -20.82 -7.43 -44.68
C ASP A 613 -21.08 -8.96 -44.58
N GLU A 614 -21.84 -9.54 -45.51
CA GLU A 614 -22.20 -10.96 -45.50
C GLU A 614 -20.94 -11.88 -45.63
N GLU A 615 -19.81 -11.37 -46.16
CA GLU A 615 -18.55 -12.11 -46.32
C GLU A 615 -17.60 -11.91 -45.12
N GLY A 616 -17.98 -11.08 -44.14
CA GLY A 616 -17.17 -10.78 -42.93
C GLY A 616 -16.70 -9.33 -42.89
N LEU A 617 -15.49 -9.07 -42.38
CA LEU A 617 -14.96 -7.70 -42.27
C LEU A 617 -14.76 -7.10 -43.67
N SER A 618 -15.60 -6.11 -44.02
CA SER A 618 -15.66 -5.45 -45.31
C SER A 618 -14.35 -4.71 -45.64
N ASP A 619 -14.13 -4.42 -46.96
CA ASP A 619 -12.97 -3.63 -47.36
C ASP A 619 -13.00 -2.20 -46.85
N SER A 620 -14.19 -1.61 -46.70
CA SER A 620 -14.41 -0.33 -46.01
C SER A 620 -14.02 -0.43 -44.54
N GLY A 621 -14.53 -1.44 -43.84
CA GLY A 621 -14.19 -1.71 -42.44
C GLY A 621 -12.69 -1.86 -42.17
N LYS A 622 -11.97 -2.56 -43.07
CA LYS A 622 -10.50 -2.67 -42.98
C LYS A 622 -9.79 -1.32 -43.14
N LYS A 623 -10.26 -0.46 -44.01
CA LYS A 623 -9.71 0.89 -44.22
C LYS A 623 -9.98 1.78 -42.97
N VAL A 624 -11.19 1.74 -42.41
CA VAL A 624 -11.57 2.46 -41.22
C VAL A 624 -10.72 2.04 -40.02
N LEU A 625 -10.58 0.73 -39.78
CA LEU A 625 -9.72 0.23 -38.70
C LEU A 625 -8.27 0.69 -38.84
N LYS A 626 -7.76 0.71 -40.09
CA LYS A 626 -6.42 1.23 -40.34
C LYS A 626 -6.31 2.71 -40.01
N ALA A 627 -7.30 3.53 -40.40
CA ALA A 627 -7.31 4.95 -40.13
C ALA A 627 -7.39 5.26 -38.63
N ILE A 628 -8.22 4.55 -37.86
CA ILE A 628 -8.30 4.64 -36.41
C ILE A 628 -6.94 4.35 -35.77
N ASN A 629 -6.28 3.24 -36.16
CA ASN A 629 -4.96 2.88 -35.67
C ASN A 629 -3.88 3.92 -36.03
N ASP A 630 -3.87 4.39 -37.29
CA ASP A 630 -2.90 5.38 -37.77
C ASP A 630 -3.14 6.77 -37.11
N GLY A 631 -4.40 7.07 -36.76
CA GLY A 631 -4.78 8.28 -36.02
C GLY A 631 -4.41 8.28 -34.56
N GLY A 632 -3.95 7.15 -34.01
CA GLY A 632 -3.64 7.04 -32.60
C GLY A 632 -4.88 7.00 -31.71
N LEU A 633 -6.02 6.66 -32.29
CA LEU A 633 -7.27 6.48 -31.56
C LEU A 633 -7.37 5.04 -31.05
N PHE A 634 -7.88 4.89 -29.85
CA PHE A 634 -8.12 3.63 -29.20
C PHE A 634 -9.50 3.10 -29.57
N LEU A 635 -9.64 1.80 -29.84
CA LEU A 635 -10.89 1.20 -30.25
C LEU A 635 -11.64 0.60 -29.06
N LEU A 636 -12.87 1.07 -28.80
CA LEU A 636 -13.85 0.43 -27.96
C LEU A 636 -14.87 -0.29 -28.84
N ILE A 637 -15.16 -1.56 -28.53
CA ILE A 637 -16.23 -2.32 -29.22
C ILE A 637 -17.28 -2.78 -28.20
N LYS A 638 -18.55 -2.72 -28.59
CA LYS A 638 -19.69 -3.17 -27.80
C LYS A 638 -20.67 -3.90 -28.71
N ASP A 639 -21.35 -4.91 -28.19
CA ASP A 639 -22.40 -5.67 -28.86
C ASP A 639 -21.95 -6.46 -30.15
N PHE A 640 -20.64 -6.75 -30.23
CA PHE A 640 -20.07 -7.60 -31.32
C PHE A 640 -20.21 -9.08 -30.96
N ASN A 641 -20.62 -9.88 -31.96
CA ASN A 641 -20.66 -11.32 -31.80
C ASN A 641 -19.25 -11.99 -31.80
N PRO A 642 -19.12 -13.27 -31.40
CA PRO A 642 -17.81 -13.94 -31.32
C PRO A 642 -17.02 -13.97 -32.64
N GLU A 643 -17.68 -14.15 -33.78
CA GLU A 643 -17.01 -14.24 -35.08
C GLU A 643 -16.53 -12.87 -35.56
N GLU A 644 -17.33 -11.83 -35.39
CA GLU A 644 -16.95 -10.44 -35.65
C GLU A 644 -15.78 -10.02 -34.77
N THR A 645 -15.82 -10.35 -33.48
CA THR A 645 -14.72 -10.06 -32.56
C THR A 645 -13.43 -10.76 -32.99
N LYS A 646 -13.48 -12.04 -33.37
CA LYS A 646 -12.30 -12.78 -33.87
C LYS A 646 -11.76 -12.18 -35.17
N ALA A 647 -12.63 -11.76 -36.09
CA ALA A 647 -12.24 -11.11 -37.33
C ALA A 647 -11.55 -9.76 -37.09
N LEU A 648 -12.07 -8.95 -36.16
CA LEU A 648 -11.42 -7.72 -35.70
C LEU A 648 -10.05 -8.00 -35.07
N LEU A 649 -9.98 -8.93 -34.13
CA LEU A 649 -8.73 -9.32 -33.47
C LEU A 649 -7.65 -9.75 -34.44
N LYS A 650 -8.03 -10.44 -35.51
CA LYS A 650 -7.11 -10.87 -36.57
C LYS A 650 -6.49 -9.69 -37.33
N LYS A 651 -7.21 -8.58 -37.46
CA LYS A 651 -6.83 -7.42 -38.28
C LYS A 651 -6.36 -6.22 -37.44
N ALA A 652 -6.77 -6.13 -36.17
CA ALA A 652 -6.34 -5.06 -35.27
C ALA A 652 -4.81 -5.10 -35.08
N ARG A 653 -4.17 -3.96 -35.26
CA ARG A 653 -2.71 -3.80 -35.05
C ARG A 653 -2.38 -3.31 -33.66
N LYS A 654 -3.32 -2.68 -33.00
CA LYS A 654 -3.19 -2.10 -31.64
C LYS A 654 -4.17 -2.75 -30.69
N PRO A 655 -3.94 -2.71 -29.38
CA PRO A 655 -4.88 -3.18 -28.38
C PRO A 655 -6.22 -2.46 -28.48
N PHE A 656 -7.31 -3.12 -28.07
CA PHE A 656 -8.63 -2.53 -27.93
C PHE A 656 -9.34 -3.05 -26.67
N LEU A 657 -10.46 -2.42 -26.30
CA LEU A 657 -11.29 -2.81 -25.18
C LEU A 657 -12.65 -3.32 -25.70
N MET A 658 -12.98 -4.56 -25.35
CA MET A 658 -14.29 -5.15 -25.63
C MET A 658 -15.20 -4.98 -24.43
N LEU A 659 -16.30 -4.28 -24.59
CA LEU A 659 -17.31 -4.08 -23.54
C LEU A 659 -18.33 -5.20 -23.56
N VAL A 660 -18.54 -5.87 -22.43
CA VAL A 660 -19.45 -7.03 -22.31
C VAL A 660 -20.23 -6.99 -20.99
N LYS A 661 -21.45 -7.52 -21.01
CA LYS A 661 -22.26 -7.77 -19.79
C LYS A 661 -22.03 -9.17 -19.22
N ASP A 662 -21.71 -10.13 -20.08
CA ASP A 662 -21.48 -11.51 -19.73
C ASP A 662 -20.12 -11.99 -20.28
N ILE A 663 -19.60 -13.09 -19.71
CA ILE A 663 -18.30 -13.62 -20.07
C ILE A 663 -18.34 -14.16 -21.51
N PRO A 664 -17.46 -13.67 -22.40
CA PRO A 664 -17.37 -14.18 -23.76
C PRO A 664 -16.86 -15.64 -23.81
N GLU A 665 -17.08 -16.30 -24.94
CA GLU A 665 -16.55 -17.62 -25.19
C GLU A 665 -15.02 -17.69 -24.98
N LYS A 666 -14.53 -18.81 -24.45
CA LYS A 666 -13.10 -19.03 -24.16
C LYS A 666 -12.20 -18.74 -25.37
N SER A 667 -12.65 -19.10 -26.57
CA SER A 667 -11.89 -18.88 -27.82
C SER A 667 -11.68 -17.39 -28.14
N VAL A 668 -12.64 -16.54 -27.79
CA VAL A 668 -12.57 -15.08 -27.91
C VAL A 668 -11.61 -14.54 -26.86
N LEU A 669 -11.74 -14.98 -25.60
CA LEU A 669 -10.88 -14.58 -24.50
C LEU A 669 -9.40 -14.90 -24.77
N GLU A 670 -9.10 -16.10 -25.25
CA GLU A 670 -7.73 -16.48 -25.64
C GLU A 670 -7.17 -15.59 -26.76
N SER A 671 -8.03 -15.17 -27.69
CA SER A 671 -7.63 -14.27 -28.78
C SER A 671 -7.37 -12.85 -28.29
N ILE A 672 -8.16 -12.36 -27.32
CA ILE A 672 -7.96 -11.07 -26.63
C ILE A 672 -6.62 -11.06 -25.89
N LYS A 673 -6.34 -12.10 -25.11
CA LYS A 673 -5.09 -12.26 -24.38
C LYS A 673 -3.84 -12.18 -25.26
N ARG A 674 -3.88 -12.84 -26.43
CA ARG A 674 -2.76 -12.83 -27.39
C ARG A 674 -2.49 -11.47 -28.02
N LYS A 675 -3.41 -10.52 -27.92
CA LYS A 675 -3.33 -9.19 -28.56
C LYS A 675 -3.11 -8.06 -27.57
N ASP A 676 -2.81 -8.35 -26.31
CA ASP A 676 -2.70 -7.35 -25.23
C ASP A 676 -3.95 -6.43 -25.09
N SER A 677 -5.07 -6.92 -25.61
CA SER A 677 -6.36 -6.26 -25.49
C SER A 677 -7.01 -6.59 -24.16
N ALA A 678 -8.12 -5.94 -23.84
CA ALA A 678 -8.82 -6.20 -22.58
C ALA A 678 -10.32 -6.40 -22.78
N VAL A 679 -10.94 -7.02 -21.76
CA VAL A 679 -12.39 -7.11 -21.60
C VAL A 679 -12.82 -6.11 -20.54
N GLY A 680 -13.74 -5.24 -20.90
CA GLY A 680 -14.45 -4.35 -19.97
C GLY A 680 -15.75 -5.01 -19.54
N LEU A 681 -15.80 -5.56 -18.33
CA LEU A 681 -17.02 -6.12 -17.80
C LEU A 681 -17.90 -5.00 -17.28
N ILE A 682 -19.10 -4.87 -17.90
CA ILE A 682 -20.06 -3.82 -17.57
C ILE A 682 -20.86 -4.26 -16.35
N TRP A 683 -20.83 -3.46 -15.30
CA TRP A 683 -21.75 -3.62 -14.18
C TRP A 683 -23.01 -2.80 -14.40
N GLY A 684 -24.14 -3.50 -14.44
CA GLY A 684 -25.46 -2.92 -14.72
C GLY A 684 -26.40 -2.88 -13.51
N GLY A 685 -25.87 -2.94 -12.27
CA GLY A 685 -26.67 -2.97 -11.04
C GLY A 685 -27.16 -4.37 -10.66
N GLU A 686 -26.59 -5.43 -11.23
CA GLU A 686 -26.81 -6.81 -10.80
C GLU A 686 -26.25 -7.05 -9.40
N ASP A 687 -26.59 -8.21 -8.82
CA ASP A 687 -26.03 -8.65 -7.53
C ASP A 687 -24.48 -8.59 -7.56
N SER A 688 -23.90 -7.89 -6.60
CA SER A 688 -22.45 -7.64 -6.53
C SER A 688 -21.63 -8.92 -6.43
N ALA A 689 -22.15 -9.96 -5.75
CA ALA A 689 -21.47 -11.25 -5.65
C ALA A 689 -21.46 -12.00 -6.99
N VAL A 690 -22.52 -11.86 -7.80
CA VAL A 690 -22.57 -12.42 -9.17
C VAL A 690 -21.55 -11.71 -10.05
N TYR A 691 -21.49 -10.40 -9.97
CA TYR A 691 -20.54 -9.60 -10.75
C TYR A 691 -19.07 -9.93 -10.41
N VAL A 692 -18.74 -9.99 -9.12
CA VAL A 692 -17.39 -10.30 -8.67
C VAL A 692 -16.98 -11.74 -9.04
N ARG A 693 -17.92 -12.69 -9.06
CA ARG A 693 -17.68 -14.03 -9.58
C ARG A 693 -17.29 -13.99 -11.07
N LYS A 694 -18.01 -13.21 -11.89
CA LYS A 694 -17.65 -13.02 -13.31
C LYS A 694 -16.24 -12.40 -13.45
N LEU A 695 -15.87 -11.44 -12.61
CA LEU A 695 -14.50 -10.87 -12.59
C LEU A 695 -13.46 -11.94 -12.28
N SER A 696 -13.72 -12.79 -11.28
CA SER A 696 -12.81 -13.88 -10.91
C SER A 696 -12.65 -14.90 -12.04
N GLU A 697 -13.74 -15.30 -12.69
CA GLU A 697 -13.69 -16.20 -13.84
C GLU A 697 -12.91 -15.60 -15.03
N LEU A 698 -13.06 -14.30 -15.28
CA LEU A 698 -12.25 -13.60 -16.30
C LEU A 698 -10.76 -13.54 -15.90
N LYS A 699 -10.46 -13.31 -14.62
CA LYS A 699 -9.09 -13.32 -14.10
C LYS A 699 -8.41 -14.66 -14.34
N ASP A 700 -9.09 -15.77 -14.10
CA ASP A 700 -8.54 -17.12 -14.29
C ASP A 700 -8.16 -17.40 -15.75
N VAL A 701 -8.87 -16.81 -16.71
CA VAL A 701 -8.60 -17.03 -18.15
C VAL A 701 -7.64 -15.99 -18.72
N LEU A 702 -7.85 -14.72 -18.44
CA LEU A 702 -7.13 -13.61 -19.06
C LEU A 702 -5.94 -13.13 -18.22
N GLY A 703 -6.00 -13.27 -16.90
CA GLY A 703 -5.17 -12.53 -15.95
C GLY A 703 -5.73 -11.12 -15.68
N ALA A 704 -5.50 -10.60 -14.50
CA ALA A 704 -6.01 -9.31 -14.06
C ALA A 704 -5.63 -8.15 -14.99
N GLN A 705 -4.47 -8.22 -15.64
CA GLN A 705 -3.95 -7.19 -16.56
C GLN A 705 -4.77 -7.01 -17.85
N SER A 706 -5.72 -7.90 -18.14
CA SER A 706 -6.58 -7.83 -19.35
C SER A 706 -8.05 -7.62 -19.00
N ILE A 707 -8.35 -7.13 -17.81
CA ILE A 707 -9.72 -6.87 -17.35
C ILE A 707 -9.86 -5.40 -16.99
N VAL A 708 -11.01 -4.81 -17.31
CA VAL A 708 -11.37 -3.44 -16.95
C VAL A 708 -12.75 -3.42 -16.31
N PHE A 709 -12.89 -2.78 -15.16
CA PHE A 709 -14.19 -2.50 -14.55
C PHE A 709 -14.87 -1.38 -15.32
N VAL A 710 -16.11 -1.60 -15.76
CA VAL A 710 -16.91 -0.61 -16.47
C VAL A 710 -18.26 -0.47 -15.80
N ASN A 711 -18.70 0.76 -15.59
CA ASN A 711 -20.04 1.04 -15.12
C ASN A 711 -20.88 1.61 -16.29
N ASP A 712 -22.05 1.04 -16.53
CA ASP A 712 -22.91 1.47 -17.66
C ASP A 712 -23.55 2.84 -17.36
N ALA A 713 -23.23 3.83 -18.18
CA ALA A 713 -23.71 5.20 -18.02
C ALA A 713 -25.25 5.33 -18.09
N CYS A 714 -25.91 4.46 -18.85
CA CYS A 714 -27.38 4.47 -18.98
C CYS A 714 -28.10 4.08 -17.67
N LEU A 715 -27.39 3.51 -16.70
CA LEU A 715 -27.94 3.06 -15.42
C LEU A 715 -27.54 3.97 -14.25
N TRP A 716 -26.67 4.95 -14.50
CA TRP A 716 -26.08 5.80 -13.45
C TRP A 716 -27.11 6.66 -12.70
N ASP A 717 -28.20 7.04 -13.31
CA ASP A 717 -29.30 7.73 -12.63
C ASP A 717 -29.97 6.91 -11.52
N LYS A 718 -29.67 5.60 -11.46
CA LYS A 718 -30.21 4.66 -10.47
C LYS A 718 -29.15 4.03 -9.56
N THR A 719 -27.87 4.14 -9.88
CA THR A 719 -26.79 3.50 -9.10
C THR A 719 -26.25 4.47 -8.08
N THR A 720 -26.44 4.16 -6.82
CA THR A 720 -25.98 4.99 -5.71
C THR A 720 -24.53 4.67 -5.35
N LYS A 721 -23.87 5.59 -4.59
CA LYS A 721 -22.58 5.33 -3.96
C LYS A 721 -22.60 4.03 -3.15
N GLU A 722 -23.73 3.72 -2.51
CA GLU A 722 -23.93 2.51 -1.71
C GLU A 722 -23.85 1.23 -2.54
N ASP A 723 -24.32 1.26 -3.79
CA ASP A 723 -24.27 0.10 -4.67
C ASP A 723 -22.83 -0.20 -5.14
N LEU A 724 -22.05 0.83 -5.46
CA LEU A 724 -20.62 0.67 -5.73
C LEU A 724 -19.87 0.11 -4.51
N LEU A 725 -20.22 0.57 -3.33
CA LEU A 725 -19.63 0.05 -2.09
C LEU A 725 -19.90 -1.44 -1.90
N LYS A 726 -21.09 -1.92 -2.27
CA LYS A 726 -21.40 -3.37 -2.23
C LYS A 726 -20.51 -4.18 -3.18
N VAL A 727 -20.26 -3.68 -4.39
CA VAL A 727 -19.33 -4.34 -5.33
C VAL A 727 -17.93 -4.41 -4.72
N PHE A 728 -17.45 -3.34 -4.13
CA PHE A 728 -16.13 -3.34 -3.48
C PHE A 728 -16.08 -4.27 -2.26
N ALA A 729 -17.17 -4.39 -1.51
CA ALA A 729 -17.25 -5.35 -0.40
C ALA A 729 -17.10 -6.79 -0.87
N GLU A 730 -17.71 -7.14 -1.98
CA GLU A 730 -17.58 -8.48 -2.57
C GLU A 730 -16.19 -8.71 -3.20
N VAL A 731 -15.63 -7.69 -3.87
CA VAL A 731 -14.26 -7.75 -4.41
C VAL A 731 -13.24 -7.98 -3.28
N ALA A 732 -13.43 -7.35 -2.13
CA ALA A 732 -12.57 -7.52 -0.96
C ALA A 732 -12.57 -8.93 -0.37
N LYS A 733 -13.64 -9.70 -0.60
CA LYS A 733 -13.75 -11.12 -0.19
C LYS A 733 -13.16 -12.09 -1.23
N ALA A 734 -12.95 -11.62 -2.45
CA ALA A 734 -12.42 -12.41 -3.54
C ALA A 734 -10.88 -12.38 -3.54
N ASP A 735 -10.27 -13.37 -4.16
CA ASP A 735 -8.82 -13.50 -4.25
C ASP A 735 -8.21 -12.55 -5.31
N PHE A 736 -8.21 -11.25 -4.98
CA PHE A 736 -7.55 -10.21 -5.75
C PHE A 736 -6.53 -9.48 -4.90
N ASP A 737 -5.30 -9.39 -5.39
CA ASP A 737 -4.31 -8.53 -4.74
C ASP A 737 -4.53 -7.04 -5.06
N ARG A 738 -3.87 -6.16 -4.29
CA ARG A 738 -4.00 -4.70 -4.46
C ARG A 738 -3.63 -4.23 -5.87
N ARG A 739 -2.60 -4.83 -6.48
CA ARG A 739 -2.13 -4.45 -7.81
C ARG A 739 -3.15 -4.85 -8.87
N GLU A 740 -3.67 -6.08 -8.77
CA GLU A 740 -4.74 -6.57 -9.64
C GLU A 740 -5.96 -5.67 -9.61
N LEU A 741 -6.39 -5.25 -8.42
CA LEU A 741 -7.52 -4.33 -8.27
C LEU A 741 -7.23 -2.97 -8.89
N THR A 742 -6.04 -2.41 -8.67
CA THR A 742 -5.66 -1.14 -9.31
C THR A 742 -5.65 -1.26 -10.83
N ASP A 743 -5.13 -2.35 -11.35
CA ASP A 743 -5.08 -2.61 -12.79
C ASP A 743 -6.48 -2.76 -13.39
N ILE A 744 -7.37 -3.55 -12.75
CA ILE A 744 -8.75 -3.77 -13.20
C ILE A 744 -9.56 -2.48 -13.19
N PHE A 745 -9.41 -1.65 -12.17
CA PHE A 745 -10.24 -0.45 -12.02
C PHE A 745 -9.72 0.78 -12.79
N SER A 746 -8.47 0.80 -13.25
CA SER A 746 -7.95 1.93 -14.03
C SER A 746 -6.68 1.66 -14.82
N GLY A 747 -5.74 0.92 -14.25
CA GLY A 747 -4.39 0.74 -14.81
C GLY A 747 -4.44 0.16 -16.23
N ASN A 748 -5.25 -0.85 -16.44
CA ASN A 748 -5.38 -1.52 -17.73
C ASN A 748 -5.94 -0.59 -18.81
N LEU A 749 -6.97 0.20 -18.50
CA LEU A 749 -7.52 1.15 -19.45
C LEU A 749 -6.49 2.20 -19.85
N MET A 750 -5.79 2.79 -18.88
CA MET A 750 -4.75 3.79 -19.14
C MET A 750 -3.62 3.20 -19.99
N ARG A 751 -3.16 2.00 -19.67
CA ARG A 751 -2.12 1.28 -20.43
C ARG A 751 -2.51 1.06 -21.89
N ILE A 752 -3.74 0.61 -22.12
CA ILE A 752 -4.24 0.34 -23.49
C ILE A 752 -4.35 1.65 -24.28
N MET A 753 -4.83 2.73 -23.66
CA MET A 753 -4.93 4.05 -24.30
C MET A 753 -3.55 4.62 -24.68
N ASP A 754 -2.57 4.54 -23.80
CA ASP A 754 -1.21 5.02 -24.07
C ASP A 754 -0.56 4.20 -25.19
N SER A 755 -0.73 2.87 -25.19
CA SER A 755 -0.24 1.98 -26.25
C SER A 755 -0.87 2.32 -27.60
N ALA A 756 -2.18 2.58 -27.66
CA ALA A 756 -2.88 2.96 -28.89
C ALA A 756 -2.38 4.29 -29.43
N ARG A 757 -2.11 5.27 -28.58
CA ARG A 757 -1.58 6.58 -28.97
C ARG A 757 -0.10 6.58 -29.29
N GLY A 758 0.62 5.50 -29.06
CA GLY A 758 2.06 5.40 -29.23
C GLY A 758 2.84 6.16 -28.17
N ILE A 759 2.24 6.45 -27.02
CA ILE A 759 2.90 7.03 -25.87
C ILE A 759 3.72 5.91 -25.21
N GLN A 760 5.04 6.04 -25.26
CA GLN A 760 5.91 5.14 -24.50
C GLN A 760 6.04 5.69 -23.09
N GLU A 761 5.77 4.86 -22.08
CA GLU A 761 6.14 5.18 -20.70
C GLU A 761 7.66 5.33 -20.63
N GLN A 762 8.15 6.56 -20.45
CA GLN A 762 9.56 6.86 -20.16
C GLN A 762 9.86 6.67 -18.69
#